data_33f8ac7fab1b7a4feded51be0ce4ef62
#
_entry.id   33f8ac7fab1b7a4feded51be0ce4ef62
#
_cell.length_a   1.000
_cell.length_b   1.000
_cell.length_c   1.000
_cell.angle_alpha   90.00
_cell.angle_beta   90.00
_cell.angle_gamma   90.00
#
_symmetry.space_group_name_H-M   'P 1'
#
loop_
_entity.id
_entity.type
_entity.pdbx_description
1 polymer ?
#
loop_
_entity_poly.entity_id
_entity_poly.type
_entity_poly.pdbx_seq_one_letter_code
_entity_poly.pdbx_strand_id
1 'polypeptide(L)'
;MKGSSHQLPQRDEQSNLLTGRPSRSNATMAEKGMLESLKSYPKGVFFMLGNEFCERFSFYGMRAVLTLYLITEHHFSESKASLCYHAFVSLAYFSPLLGSIAADNYFGRFRVILWVSLVYVLGHVLLSIGAIPQLDYHIRTALDVSGLVTVALATGGIKPCVSAFAADQFEEHQVNERRQFFSFFYFAINGGSLVAIMLTPLLRGRVSCFGSEYCFPLAFGVPGVLMLMAFMLFLFGWRFYKRSPAKGNVVVSVFMCICSAIKNRFTSGRKEKVEHWIDNAAPRYDENLRNGVKSLVGVASLFLPLVFYWALFDQQGSTWVLQARRMDGRVGSLTILPDQMTTFNPALVLIMVPLFEAFIYPLMNKLFKVTPLRKMALGGILAALAFVMAGLLQLEVNKTMEPSPEDGNVFLVSISNMSNHQTSLNGQLLDIKKKLELPADIYEIKGDKEPFQVNISEAGRGYVLGLFETVNGSSHSLIKYNCEKSENGRTTIYLILPGDSSLNGGEFYVVDDWNASVVATTISPGNIIKIQPGIISSPHYVLAYGKNCQGQAQKCPYQKSFMAQMGAAHVLHLTEDDKLDIHTVVRPNEVNILWQVPQFIVITAGEVLFSITGLEFAYSQASPDMKSVLQAMWLMTTFFGNIIDMIISGSHIVKEPAMEFFFYAAMLTSVIGIFIVIAMNYTYAEDRVHHDENGQTDLTRNDVGNSLKTTEMEKDKTF
;
A
#
# COMPACT_ATOMS: atom_id res chain seq x y z
N MET A 1 -49.47 -14.52 -51.72
CA MET A 1 -48.47 -13.69 -52.48
C MET A 1 -47.54 -12.98 -51.54
N LYS A 2 -46.25 -13.18 -51.78
CA LYS A 2 -45.07 -12.52 -51.19
C LYS A 2 -44.88 -12.56 -49.67
N GLY A 3 -44.13 -13.59 -49.25
CA GLY A 3 -43.41 -13.58 -47.99
C GLY A 3 -42.24 -12.63 -48.02
N SER A 4 -41.91 -12.04 -46.89
CA SER A 4 -40.64 -11.41 -46.65
C SER A 4 -39.97 -12.08 -45.43
N SER A 5 -38.90 -12.79 -45.74
CA SER A 5 -37.99 -13.39 -44.77
C SER A 5 -37.17 -12.30 -44.08
N HIS A 6 -37.32 -12.14 -42.78
CA HIS A 6 -36.35 -11.41 -41.97
C HIS A 6 -35.22 -12.36 -41.56
N GLN A 7 -34.06 -12.17 -42.19
CA GLN A 7 -32.81 -12.75 -41.76
C GLN A 7 -32.25 -11.90 -40.59
N LEU A 8 -31.88 -12.58 -39.52
CA LEU A 8 -31.18 -12.05 -38.36
C LEU A 8 -29.70 -11.74 -38.68
N PRO A 9 -29.20 -10.55 -38.38
CA PRO A 9 -27.76 -10.27 -38.39
C PRO A 9 -27.21 -10.28 -36.94
N GLN A 10 -26.91 -11.45 -36.42
CA GLN A 10 -26.36 -11.57 -35.07
C GLN A 10 -25.01 -12.30 -34.95
N ARG A 11 -24.40 -12.71 -36.07
CA ARG A 11 -23.15 -13.51 -36.00
C ARG A 11 -21.85 -12.70 -36.10
N ASP A 12 -21.88 -11.49 -36.65
CA ASP A 12 -20.65 -10.71 -36.89
C ASP A 12 -20.25 -9.74 -35.76
N GLU A 13 -21.18 -9.38 -34.88
CA GLU A 13 -20.86 -8.46 -33.78
C GLU A 13 -20.15 -9.13 -32.60
N GLN A 14 -20.41 -10.39 -32.32
CA GLN A 14 -19.74 -11.13 -31.24
C GLN A 14 -18.30 -11.50 -31.58
N SER A 15 -17.97 -11.78 -32.84
CA SER A 15 -16.60 -12.10 -33.25
C SER A 15 -15.65 -10.89 -33.21
N ASN A 16 -16.18 -9.69 -33.41
CA ASN A 16 -15.41 -8.45 -33.38
C ASN A 16 -15.09 -7.96 -31.95
N LEU A 17 -15.83 -8.40 -30.93
CA LEU A 17 -15.56 -8.14 -29.53
C LEU A 17 -14.36 -8.94 -28.99
N LEU A 18 -14.07 -10.10 -29.60
CA LEU A 18 -13.01 -11.01 -29.18
C LEU A 18 -11.67 -10.79 -29.90
N THR A 19 -11.67 -10.11 -31.06
CA THR A 19 -10.45 -9.99 -31.90
C THR A 19 -9.76 -8.64 -31.85
N GLY A 20 -10.30 -7.65 -31.13
CA GLY A 20 -9.67 -6.32 -30.98
C GLY A 20 -9.49 -5.56 -32.32
N ARG A 21 -10.12 -6.00 -33.42
CA ARG A 21 -10.07 -5.27 -34.69
C ARG A 21 -11.03 -4.08 -34.64
N PRO A 22 -10.56 -2.85 -34.90
CA PRO A 22 -11.46 -1.70 -34.97
C PRO A 22 -12.46 -1.91 -36.09
N SER A 23 -13.75 -1.95 -35.74
CA SER A 23 -14.82 -1.98 -36.74
C SER A 23 -14.80 -0.68 -37.53
N ARG A 24 -15.31 -0.70 -38.78
CA ARG A 24 -15.44 0.50 -39.62
C ARG A 24 -16.21 1.66 -38.96
N SER A 25 -16.98 1.41 -37.89
CA SER A 25 -17.64 2.43 -37.09
C SER A 25 -16.65 3.30 -36.24
N ASN A 26 -15.46 2.80 -35.97
CA ASN A 26 -14.44 3.57 -35.24
C ASN A 26 -13.79 4.67 -36.11
N ALA A 27 -13.83 4.55 -37.43
CA ALA A 27 -13.33 5.59 -38.35
C ALA A 27 -14.25 6.83 -38.39
N THR A 28 -15.56 6.67 -38.24
CA THR A 28 -16.53 7.76 -38.18
C THR A 28 -16.57 8.47 -36.81
N MET A 29 -16.06 7.83 -35.75
CA MET A 29 -15.90 8.49 -34.43
C MET A 29 -14.66 9.39 -34.34
N ALA A 30 -13.61 9.11 -35.10
CA ALA A 30 -12.43 9.96 -35.16
C ALA A 30 -12.73 11.35 -35.79
N GLU A 31 -13.80 11.46 -36.55
CA GLU A 31 -14.24 12.75 -37.15
C GLU A 31 -15.12 13.61 -36.24
N LYS A 32 -15.80 13.04 -35.23
CA LYS A 32 -16.42 13.86 -34.18
C LYS A 32 -15.34 14.29 -33.21
N GLY A 33 -14.95 15.56 -33.25
CA GLY A 33 -13.97 16.11 -32.33
C GLY A 33 -14.29 15.73 -30.89
N MET A 34 -13.27 15.41 -30.08
CA MET A 34 -13.38 15.02 -28.66
C MET A 34 -14.35 15.92 -27.86
N LEU A 35 -14.44 17.19 -28.21
CA LEU A 35 -15.36 18.16 -27.61
C LEU A 35 -16.84 17.88 -27.92
N GLU A 36 -17.17 17.37 -29.11
CA GLU A 36 -18.55 17.03 -29.49
C GLU A 36 -19.00 15.74 -28.81
N SER A 37 -18.11 14.79 -28.69
CA SER A 37 -18.35 13.55 -27.92
C SER A 37 -18.65 13.85 -26.43
N LEU A 38 -17.92 14.77 -25.81
CA LEU A 38 -18.14 15.17 -24.41
C LEU A 38 -19.48 15.89 -24.20
N LYS A 39 -20.03 16.56 -25.21
CA LYS A 39 -21.36 17.20 -25.14
C LYS A 39 -22.52 16.20 -25.09
N SER A 40 -22.32 14.98 -25.56
CA SER A 40 -23.34 13.91 -25.52
C SER A 40 -23.43 13.23 -24.16
N TYR A 41 -22.50 13.48 -23.24
CA TYR A 41 -22.49 12.84 -21.92
C TYR A 41 -23.58 13.41 -20.99
N PRO A 42 -24.18 12.58 -20.14
CA PRO A 42 -25.05 13.04 -19.07
C PRO A 42 -24.27 13.97 -18.14
N LYS A 43 -24.80 15.17 -17.87
CA LYS A 43 -24.08 16.19 -17.05
C LYS A 43 -23.67 15.68 -15.66
N GLY A 44 -24.44 14.75 -15.10
CA GLY A 44 -24.16 14.16 -13.78
C GLY A 44 -22.80 13.43 -13.71
N VAL A 45 -22.33 12.81 -14.81
CA VAL A 45 -21.11 12.00 -14.77
C VAL A 45 -19.83 12.79 -14.56
N PHE A 46 -19.81 14.08 -14.93
CA PHE A 46 -18.65 14.95 -14.65
C PHE A 46 -18.46 15.22 -13.16
N PHE A 47 -19.57 15.39 -12.42
CA PHE A 47 -19.51 15.49 -10.96
C PHE A 47 -19.02 14.20 -10.33
N MET A 48 -19.34 13.05 -10.91
CA MET A 48 -18.88 11.75 -10.44
C MET A 48 -17.40 11.51 -10.70
N LEU A 49 -16.85 11.98 -11.85
CA LEU A 49 -15.40 11.95 -12.10
C LEU A 49 -14.62 12.76 -11.06
N GLY A 50 -15.09 13.98 -10.78
CA GLY A 50 -14.47 14.82 -9.74
C GLY A 50 -14.62 14.22 -8.35
N ASN A 51 -15.77 13.65 -8.02
CA ASN A 51 -16.00 12.94 -6.77
C ASN A 51 -15.03 11.76 -6.62
N GLU A 52 -14.88 10.93 -7.65
CA GLU A 52 -13.97 9.77 -7.61
C GLU A 52 -12.52 10.20 -7.44
N PHE A 53 -12.05 11.19 -8.19
CA PHE A 53 -10.70 11.71 -8.05
C PHE A 53 -10.40 12.15 -6.61
N CYS A 54 -11.30 12.93 -6.00
CA CYS A 54 -11.13 13.45 -4.64
C CYS A 54 -11.23 12.33 -3.59
N GLU A 55 -12.13 11.35 -3.77
CA GLU A 55 -12.25 10.20 -2.87
C GLU A 55 -11.00 9.32 -2.92
N ARG A 56 -10.48 9.04 -4.14
CA ARG A 56 -9.24 8.26 -4.28
C ARG A 56 -8.05 8.99 -3.67
N PHE A 57 -7.93 10.30 -3.91
CA PHE A 57 -6.93 11.11 -3.23
C PHE A 57 -7.04 10.95 -1.71
N SER A 58 -8.27 11.06 -1.18
CA SER A 58 -8.52 10.96 0.26
C SER A 58 -8.06 9.62 0.84
N PHE A 59 -8.46 8.51 0.22
CA PHE A 59 -8.12 7.16 0.68
C PHE A 59 -6.63 6.86 0.60
N TYR A 60 -6.04 7.04 -0.59
CA TYR A 60 -4.63 6.68 -0.82
C TYR A 60 -3.67 7.63 -0.13
N GLY A 61 -4.02 8.92 0.01
CA GLY A 61 -3.21 9.88 0.76
C GLY A 61 -3.11 9.53 2.24
N MET A 62 -4.23 9.23 2.88
CA MET A 62 -4.25 8.77 4.28
C MET A 62 -3.50 7.44 4.44
N ARG A 63 -3.76 6.46 3.55
CA ARG A 63 -3.12 5.15 3.59
C ARG A 63 -1.60 5.23 3.47
N ALA A 64 -1.08 6.14 2.64
CA ALA A 64 0.36 6.28 2.38
C ALA A 64 1.17 6.61 3.63
N VAL A 65 0.64 7.43 4.53
CA VAL A 65 1.34 7.87 5.74
C VAL A 65 0.99 7.07 7.00
N LEU A 66 0.02 6.14 6.91
CA LEU A 66 -0.54 5.45 8.08
C LEU A 66 0.50 4.62 8.83
N THR A 67 1.32 3.83 8.14
CA THR A 67 2.35 2.98 8.77
C THR A 67 3.35 3.80 9.57
N LEU A 68 3.84 4.89 8.98
CA LEU A 68 4.79 5.78 9.67
C LEU A 68 4.12 6.55 10.80
N TYR A 69 2.85 6.93 10.68
CA TYR A 69 2.07 7.54 11.75
C TYR A 69 2.03 6.65 13.01
N LEU A 70 1.72 5.38 12.82
CA LEU A 70 1.63 4.42 13.93
C LEU A 70 2.98 4.20 14.63
N ILE A 71 4.08 4.24 13.89
CA ILE A 71 5.42 4.12 14.48
C ILE A 71 5.83 5.41 15.18
N THR A 72 5.69 6.55 14.51
CA THR A 72 6.22 7.83 14.98
C THR A 72 5.43 8.41 16.15
N GLU A 73 4.11 8.39 16.05
CA GLU A 73 3.25 9.09 17.02
C GLU A 73 2.70 8.17 18.11
N HIS A 74 2.43 6.90 17.79
CA HIS A 74 1.98 5.91 18.77
C HIS A 74 3.12 5.04 19.32
N HIS A 75 4.35 5.21 18.80
CA HIS A 75 5.52 4.42 19.20
C HIS A 75 5.29 2.91 19.12
N PHE A 76 4.52 2.47 18.12
CA PHE A 76 4.31 1.04 17.88
C PHE A 76 5.57 0.41 17.29
N SER A 77 5.84 -0.84 17.67
CA SER A 77 6.84 -1.64 16.96
C SER A 77 6.45 -1.81 15.49
N GLU A 78 7.42 -2.05 14.61
CA GLU A 78 7.19 -2.24 13.18
C GLU A 78 6.12 -3.31 12.90
N SER A 79 6.18 -4.44 13.62
CA SER A 79 5.18 -5.52 13.50
C SER A 79 3.79 -5.08 13.94
N LYS A 80 3.67 -4.32 15.03
CA LYS A 80 2.38 -3.81 15.51
C LYS A 80 1.79 -2.76 14.55
N ALA A 81 2.63 -1.91 13.97
CA ALA A 81 2.21 -0.94 12.98
C ALA A 81 1.72 -1.64 11.69
N SER A 82 2.44 -2.65 11.22
CA SER A 82 2.04 -3.49 10.08
C SER A 82 0.71 -4.22 10.36
N LEU A 83 0.56 -4.82 11.56
CA LEU A 83 -0.70 -5.44 11.98
C LEU A 83 -1.89 -4.47 11.90
N CYS A 84 -1.75 -3.25 12.43
CA CYS A 84 -2.80 -2.23 12.41
C CYS A 84 -3.10 -1.75 10.98
N TYR A 85 -2.07 -1.59 10.15
CA TYR A 85 -2.22 -1.24 8.74
C TYR A 85 -3.04 -2.30 7.99
N HIS A 86 -2.69 -3.57 8.11
CA HIS A 86 -3.41 -4.66 7.44
C HIS A 86 -4.82 -4.87 8.02
N ALA A 87 -5.03 -4.60 9.31
CA ALA A 87 -6.36 -4.59 9.92
C ALA A 87 -7.27 -3.52 9.30
N PHE A 88 -6.75 -2.30 9.11
CA PHE A 88 -7.44 -1.22 8.42
C PHE A 88 -7.79 -1.59 6.98
N VAL A 89 -6.80 -2.09 6.21
CA VAL A 89 -7.00 -2.48 4.81
C VAL A 89 -8.01 -3.63 4.72
N SER A 90 -7.88 -4.65 5.57
CA SER A 90 -8.82 -5.76 5.65
C SER A 90 -10.26 -5.26 5.84
N LEU A 91 -10.51 -4.39 6.81
CA LEU A 91 -11.83 -3.83 7.05
C LEU A 91 -12.34 -3.00 5.85
N ALA A 92 -11.47 -2.23 5.19
CA ALA A 92 -11.80 -1.44 4.01
C ALA A 92 -12.15 -2.29 2.76
N TYR A 93 -11.70 -3.54 2.70
CA TYR A 93 -12.05 -4.47 1.63
C TYR A 93 -13.18 -5.45 1.99
N PHE A 94 -13.50 -5.60 3.28
CA PHE A 94 -14.70 -6.29 3.73
C PHE A 94 -15.97 -5.43 3.58
N SER A 95 -15.88 -4.15 3.93
CA SER A 95 -17.01 -3.23 3.99
C SER A 95 -17.75 -2.99 2.65
N PRO A 96 -17.15 -3.16 1.44
CA PRO A 96 -17.87 -3.11 0.17
C PRO A 96 -19.02 -4.11 0.06
N LEU A 97 -18.89 -5.27 0.67
CA LEU A 97 -19.96 -6.26 0.75
C LEU A 97 -21.18 -5.69 1.50
N LEU A 98 -20.95 -5.05 2.65
CA LEU A 98 -21.99 -4.42 3.45
C LEU A 98 -22.63 -3.23 2.71
N GLY A 99 -21.77 -2.40 2.06
CA GLY A 99 -22.22 -1.25 1.29
C GLY A 99 -23.10 -1.62 0.09
N SER A 100 -22.77 -2.66 -0.66
CA SER A 100 -23.57 -3.15 -1.77
C SER A 100 -24.91 -3.71 -1.29
N ILE A 101 -24.93 -4.47 -0.21
CA ILE A 101 -26.15 -4.99 0.40
C ILE A 101 -27.07 -3.84 0.84
N ALA A 102 -26.53 -2.83 1.53
CA ALA A 102 -27.28 -1.67 1.97
C ALA A 102 -27.86 -0.86 0.80
N ALA A 103 -27.06 -0.69 -0.27
CA ALA A 103 -27.46 0.07 -1.44
C ALA A 103 -28.52 -0.65 -2.29
N ASP A 104 -28.34 -1.93 -2.55
CA ASP A 104 -29.18 -2.65 -3.50
C ASP A 104 -30.47 -3.19 -2.87
N ASN A 105 -30.49 -3.46 -1.53
CA ASN A 105 -31.69 -3.95 -0.84
C ASN A 105 -32.53 -2.88 -0.15
N TYR A 106 -31.90 -1.83 0.44
CA TYR A 106 -32.61 -0.98 1.39
C TYR A 106 -32.70 0.48 0.95
N PHE A 107 -31.55 1.14 0.71
CA PHE A 107 -31.52 2.60 0.64
C PHE A 107 -31.43 3.14 -0.81
N GLY A 108 -30.98 2.34 -1.76
CA GLY A 108 -30.61 2.78 -3.12
C GLY A 108 -29.21 3.45 -3.14
N ARG A 109 -28.51 3.28 -4.28
CA ARG A 109 -27.12 3.71 -4.45
C ARG A 109 -26.90 5.19 -4.14
N PHE A 110 -27.80 6.07 -4.61
CA PHE A 110 -27.69 7.52 -4.38
C PHE A 110 -27.62 7.89 -2.89
N ARG A 111 -28.55 7.34 -2.07
CA ARG A 111 -28.59 7.66 -0.63
C ARG A 111 -27.40 7.10 0.11
N VAL A 112 -26.95 5.89 -0.26
CA VAL A 112 -25.75 5.29 0.35
C VAL A 112 -24.53 6.15 0.08
N ILE A 113 -24.29 6.54 -1.19
CA ILE A 113 -23.15 7.42 -1.54
C ILE A 113 -23.23 8.72 -0.72
N LEU A 114 -24.39 9.37 -0.67
CA LEU A 114 -24.55 10.65 0.01
C LEU A 114 -24.23 10.57 1.51
N TRP A 115 -24.87 9.67 2.24
CA TRP A 115 -24.74 9.59 3.69
C TRP A 115 -23.39 9.00 4.12
N VAL A 116 -22.91 7.99 3.39
CA VAL A 116 -21.63 7.38 3.71
C VAL A 116 -20.47 8.32 3.39
N SER A 117 -20.57 9.18 2.35
CA SER A 117 -19.57 10.23 2.13
C SER A 117 -19.47 11.22 3.29
N LEU A 118 -20.59 11.58 3.90
CA LEU A 118 -20.58 12.45 5.08
C LEU A 118 -19.92 11.76 6.29
N VAL A 119 -20.23 10.48 6.52
CA VAL A 119 -19.57 9.67 7.57
C VAL A 119 -18.06 9.54 7.29
N TYR A 120 -17.67 9.44 6.03
CA TYR A 120 -16.26 9.38 5.64
C TYR A 120 -15.51 10.67 5.98
N VAL A 121 -16.12 11.84 5.69
CA VAL A 121 -15.56 13.14 6.12
C VAL A 121 -15.38 13.18 7.64
N LEU A 122 -16.37 12.72 8.41
CA LEU A 122 -16.26 12.64 9.88
C LEU A 122 -15.07 11.78 10.31
N GLY A 123 -14.86 10.63 9.67
CA GLY A 123 -13.71 9.76 9.95
C GLY A 123 -12.36 10.47 9.76
N HIS A 124 -12.22 11.25 8.69
CA HIS A 124 -11.00 12.07 8.48
C HIS A 124 -10.84 13.20 9.49
N VAL A 125 -11.93 13.82 9.91
CA VAL A 125 -11.89 14.83 10.99
C VAL A 125 -11.41 14.21 12.29
N LEU A 126 -11.91 13.04 12.66
CA LEU A 126 -11.47 12.33 13.87
C LEU A 126 -9.98 12.00 13.81
N LEU A 127 -9.49 11.47 12.67
CA LEU A 127 -8.06 11.19 12.45
C LEU A 127 -7.20 12.45 12.50
N SER A 128 -7.65 13.54 11.86
CA SER A 128 -6.88 14.79 11.83
C SER A 128 -6.77 15.42 13.23
N ILE A 129 -7.83 15.34 14.05
CA ILE A 129 -7.82 15.81 15.44
C ILE A 129 -6.99 14.86 16.31
N GLY A 130 -7.17 13.54 16.18
CA GLY A 130 -6.41 12.53 16.91
C GLY A 130 -4.91 12.64 16.67
N ALA A 131 -4.49 13.05 15.48
CA ALA A 131 -3.09 13.24 15.15
C ALA A 131 -2.43 14.46 15.85
N ILE A 132 -3.15 15.30 16.60
CA ILE A 132 -2.58 16.46 17.30
C ILE A 132 -1.75 15.96 18.50
N PRO A 133 -0.42 16.24 18.56
CA PRO A 133 0.47 15.67 19.58
C PRO A 133 0.16 16.10 21.00
N GLN A 134 -0.47 17.27 21.17
CA GLN A 134 -0.77 17.87 22.49
C GLN A 134 -1.96 17.23 23.21
N LEU A 135 -2.71 16.37 22.55
CA LEU A 135 -3.83 15.67 23.15
C LEU A 135 -3.36 14.54 24.07
N ASP A 136 -4.15 14.25 25.11
CA ASP A 136 -3.92 13.08 25.95
C ASP A 136 -3.87 11.79 25.12
N TYR A 137 -2.95 10.88 25.48
CA TYR A 137 -2.69 9.66 24.74
C TYR A 137 -3.93 8.77 24.57
N HIS A 138 -4.77 8.66 25.60
CA HIS A 138 -6.00 7.84 25.53
C HIS A 138 -7.03 8.45 24.60
N ILE A 139 -7.18 9.78 24.62
CA ILE A 139 -8.09 10.50 23.73
C ILE A 139 -7.59 10.39 22.28
N ARG A 140 -6.30 10.59 22.05
CA ARG A 140 -5.68 10.38 20.71
C ARG A 140 -5.99 9.00 20.15
N THR A 141 -5.66 7.97 20.92
CA THR A 141 -5.86 6.58 20.51
C THR A 141 -7.33 6.28 20.21
N ALA A 142 -8.25 6.79 21.04
CA ALA A 142 -9.68 6.60 20.82
C ALA A 142 -10.17 7.30 19.54
N LEU A 143 -9.73 8.53 19.28
CA LEU A 143 -10.05 9.28 18.07
C LEU A 143 -9.46 8.60 16.82
N ASP A 144 -8.22 8.15 16.88
CA ASP A 144 -7.54 7.51 15.76
C ASP A 144 -8.18 6.16 15.40
N VAL A 145 -8.44 5.30 16.39
CA VAL A 145 -9.10 4.01 16.15
C VAL A 145 -10.51 4.22 15.61
N SER A 146 -11.30 5.13 16.22
CA SER A 146 -12.64 5.43 15.73
C SER A 146 -12.63 6.05 14.33
N GLY A 147 -11.67 6.94 14.05
CA GLY A 147 -11.47 7.54 12.74
C GLY A 147 -11.09 6.50 11.68
N LEU A 148 -10.11 5.63 11.95
CA LEU A 148 -9.69 4.55 11.05
C LEU A 148 -10.84 3.58 10.74
N VAL A 149 -11.57 3.12 11.76
CA VAL A 149 -12.72 2.23 11.57
C VAL A 149 -13.80 2.92 10.73
N THR A 150 -14.09 4.19 11.02
CA THR A 150 -15.09 4.98 10.28
C THR A 150 -14.68 5.13 8.80
N VAL A 151 -13.42 5.48 8.52
CA VAL A 151 -12.89 5.60 7.17
C VAL A 151 -12.94 4.26 6.43
N ALA A 152 -12.53 3.16 7.08
CA ALA A 152 -12.55 1.83 6.47
C ALA A 152 -13.97 1.37 6.09
N LEU A 153 -14.93 1.58 6.97
CA LEU A 153 -16.34 1.22 6.70
C LEU A 153 -16.95 2.12 5.62
N ALA A 154 -16.65 3.41 5.64
CA ALA A 154 -17.20 4.37 4.71
C ALA A 154 -16.63 4.20 3.28
N THR A 155 -15.31 4.05 3.14
CA THR A 155 -14.71 3.83 1.80
C THR A 155 -15.27 2.59 1.13
N GLY A 156 -15.46 1.51 1.89
CA GLY A 156 -16.06 0.29 1.35
C GLY A 156 -17.54 0.47 0.98
N GLY A 157 -18.29 1.24 1.75
CA GLY A 157 -19.69 1.56 1.42
C GLY A 157 -19.84 2.32 0.10
N ILE A 158 -18.86 3.15 -0.25
CA ILE A 158 -18.90 4.00 -1.47
C ILE A 158 -18.37 3.25 -2.70
N LYS A 159 -17.26 2.53 -2.59
CA LYS A 159 -16.54 1.89 -3.72
C LYS A 159 -17.45 1.13 -4.71
N PRO A 160 -18.32 0.20 -4.29
CA PRO A 160 -19.16 -0.55 -5.23
C PRO A 160 -20.31 0.31 -5.78
N CYS A 161 -20.72 1.35 -5.05
CA CYS A 161 -21.89 2.14 -5.39
C CYS A 161 -21.59 3.18 -6.45
N VAL A 162 -20.44 3.88 -6.40
CA VAL A 162 -20.14 5.00 -7.31
C VAL A 162 -20.00 4.54 -8.75
N SER A 163 -19.22 3.51 -9.03
CA SER A 163 -19.02 2.97 -10.37
C SER A 163 -20.33 2.47 -11.00
N ALA A 164 -21.12 1.72 -10.20
CA ALA A 164 -22.41 1.22 -10.65
C ALA A 164 -23.43 2.35 -10.86
N PHE A 165 -23.47 3.34 -9.96
CA PHE A 165 -24.34 4.52 -10.09
C PHE A 165 -23.93 5.39 -11.30
N ALA A 166 -22.64 5.48 -11.61
CA ALA A 166 -22.15 6.15 -12.81
C ALA A 166 -22.61 5.44 -14.09
N ALA A 167 -22.56 4.11 -14.13
CA ALA A 167 -23.07 3.33 -15.24
C ALA A 167 -24.58 3.55 -15.48
N ASP A 168 -25.36 3.68 -14.39
CA ASP A 168 -26.82 3.90 -14.44
C ASP A 168 -27.20 5.29 -15.01
N GLN A 169 -26.26 6.23 -15.17
CA GLN A 169 -26.52 7.53 -15.76
C GLN A 169 -26.67 7.48 -17.28
N PHE A 170 -26.06 6.49 -17.93
CA PHE A 170 -26.10 6.33 -19.38
C PHE A 170 -27.36 5.60 -19.84
N GLU A 171 -27.84 5.91 -21.03
CA GLU A 171 -28.93 5.20 -21.67
C GLU A 171 -28.41 3.91 -22.34
N GLU A 172 -29.31 2.96 -22.61
CA GLU A 172 -28.93 1.66 -23.20
C GLU A 172 -28.24 1.80 -24.56
N HIS A 173 -28.59 2.82 -25.34
CA HIS A 173 -27.98 3.09 -26.66
C HIS A 173 -26.59 3.77 -26.55
N GLN A 174 -26.20 4.32 -25.39
CA GLN A 174 -24.94 5.03 -25.17
C GLN A 174 -23.80 4.10 -24.73
N VAL A 175 -23.67 2.93 -25.37
CA VAL A 175 -22.67 1.90 -24.99
C VAL A 175 -21.24 2.41 -25.18
N ASN A 176 -20.97 3.14 -26.26
CA ASN A 176 -19.63 3.65 -26.57
C ASN A 176 -19.22 4.78 -25.62
N GLU A 177 -20.14 5.71 -25.33
CA GLU A 177 -19.93 6.82 -24.40
C GLU A 177 -19.68 6.27 -22.98
N ARG A 178 -20.45 5.26 -22.57
CA ARG A 178 -20.25 4.59 -21.29
C ARG A 178 -18.88 3.91 -21.19
N ARG A 179 -18.42 3.24 -22.27
CA ARG A 179 -17.08 2.62 -22.31
C ARG A 179 -15.99 3.68 -22.18
N GLN A 180 -16.09 4.77 -22.93
CA GLN A 180 -15.13 5.88 -22.88
C GLN A 180 -15.15 6.58 -21.52
N PHE A 181 -16.32 6.76 -20.90
CA PHE A 181 -16.44 7.29 -19.54
C PHE A 181 -15.66 6.46 -18.52
N PHE A 182 -15.75 5.13 -18.57
CA PHE A 182 -14.98 4.27 -17.66
C PHE A 182 -13.47 4.39 -17.85
N SER A 183 -12.99 4.73 -19.03
CA SER A 183 -11.57 5.07 -19.24
C SER A 183 -11.19 6.35 -18.48
N PHE A 184 -12.00 7.39 -18.55
CA PHE A 184 -11.79 8.61 -17.75
C PHE A 184 -11.94 8.36 -16.24
N PHE A 185 -12.86 7.50 -15.85
CA PHE A 185 -13.07 7.10 -14.46
C PHE A 185 -11.82 6.37 -13.90
N TYR A 186 -11.28 5.45 -14.67
CA TYR A 186 -10.01 4.78 -14.34
C TYR A 186 -8.84 5.76 -14.26
N PHE A 187 -8.77 6.73 -15.17
CA PHE A 187 -7.77 7.79 -15.12
C PHE A 187 -7.93 8.66 -13.85
N ALA A 188 -9.15 8.99 -13.46
CA ALA A 188 -9.43 9.74 -12.23
C ALA A 188 -8.98 8.98 -10.97
N ILE A 189 -9.20 7.66 -10.92
CA ILE A 189 -8.73 6.78 -9.83
C ILE A 189 -7.22 6.86 -9.70
N ASN A 190 -6.49 6.59 -10.79
CA ASN A 190 -5.03 6.53 -10.76
C ASN A 190 -4.40 7.91 -10.59
N GLY A 191 -4.97 8.94 -11.23
CA GLY A 191 -4.51 10.31 -11.07
C GLY A 191 -4.68 10.83 -9.64
N GLY A 192 -5.83 10.56 -9.02
CA GLY A 192 -6.10 10.93 -7.62
C GLY A 192 -5.15 10.23 -6.65
N SER A 193 -4.94 8.92 -6.83
CA SER A 193 -4.01 8.15 -5.99
C SER A 193 -2.56 8.59 -6.17
N LEU A 194 -2.11 8.80 -7.41
CA LEU A 194 -0.76 9.26 -7.72
C LEU A 194 -0.43 10.60 -7.05
N VAL A 195 -1.30 11.59 -7.23
CA VAL A 195 -1.10 12.91 -6.63
C VAL A 195 -1.14 12.83 -5.10
N ALA A 196 -2.02 12.02 -4.53
CA ALA A 196 -2.14 11.84 -3.09
C ALA A 196 -0.87 11.24 -2.47
N ILE A 197 -0.38 10.13 -3.04
CA ILE A 197 0.81 9.44 -2.53
C ILE A 197 2.07 10.29 -2.68
N MET A 198 2.14 11.17 -3.66
CA MET A 198 3.24 12.13 -3.79
C MET A 198 3.13 13.26 -2.77
N LEU A 199 1.93 13.84 -2.61
CA LEU A 199 1.75 15.08 -1.84
C LEU A 199 1.67 14.83 -0.33
N THR A 200 0.93 13.81 0.12
CA THR A 200 0.64 13.59 1.54
C THR A 200 1.91 13.33 2.38
N PRO A 201 2.90 12.52 1.91
CA PRO A 201 4.18 12.40 2.60
C PRO A 201 4.96 13.70 2.75
N LEU A 202 4.87 14.59 1.73
CA LEU A 202 5.50 15.92 1.82
C LEU A 202 4.84 16.77 2.90
N LEU A 203 3.51 16.76 2.99
CA LEU A 203 2.77 17.47 4.03
C LEU A 203 3.15 16.96 5.43
N ARG A 204 3.31 15.64 5.59
CA ARG A 204 3.75 15.02 6.82
C ARG A 204 5.18 15.38 7.20
N GLY A 205 6.11 15.22 6.27
CA GLY A 205 7.55 15.19 6.56
C GLY A 205 8.25 16.52 6.38
N ARG A 206 7.63 17.52 5.75
CA ARG A 206 8.24 18.81 5.42
C ARG A 206 7.60 20.01 6.12
N VAL A 207 6.44 19.79 6.73
CA VAL A 207 5.74 20.81 7.50
C VAL A 207 5.82 20.45 8.97
N SER A 208 6.22 21.40 9.81
CA SER A 208 6.17 21.26 11.26
C SER A 208 4.89 21.92 11.77
N CYS A 209 4.18 21.27 12.69
CA CYS A 209 2.96 21.83 13.27
C CYS A 209 2.77 21.37 14.73
N PHE A 210 2.06 22.16 15.51
CA PHE A 210 1.74 21.89 16.91
C PHE A 210 2.94 21.51 17.78
N GLY A 211 4.12 22.09 17.48
CA GLY A 211 5.36 21.81 18.21
C GLY A 211 6.01 20.46 17.89
N SER A 212 5.44 19.67 16.98
CA SER A 212 6.04 18.45 16.43
C SER A 212 6.84 18.76 15.17
N GLU A 213 7.89 17.97 14.95
CA GLU A 213 8.70 18.01 13.73
C GLU A 213 7.96 17.49 12.50
N TYR A 214 6.84 16.77 12.72
CA TYR A 214 5.96 16.18 11.70
C TYR A 214 4.59 16.82 11.78
N CYS A 215 3.92 16.94 10.64
CA CYS A 215 2.56 17.45 10.61
C CYS A 215 1.56 16.38 10.11
N PHE A 216 1.31 15.36 10.93
CA PHE A 216 0.28 14.36 10.65
C PHE A 216 -1.14 14.92 10.64
N PRO A 217 -1.51 15.91 11.49
CA PRO A 217 -2.82 16.56 11.39
C PRO A 217 -3.11 17.12 10.00
N LEU A 218 -2.12 17.74 9.34
CA LEU A 218 -2.24 18.26 7.98
C LEU A 218 -2.28 17.12 6.94
N ALA A 219 -1.45 16.09 7.14
CA ALA A 219 -1.39 14.93 6.25
C ALA A 219 -2.71 14.13 6.22
N PHE A 220 -3.48 14.09 7.31
CA PHE A 220 -4.84 13.53 7.35
C PHE A 220 -5.91 14.57 7.02
N GLY A 221 -5.70 15.83 7.35
CA GLY A 221 -6.65 16.91 7.14
C GLY A 221 -6.85 17.25 5.66
N VAL A 222 -5.78 17.30 4.86
CA VAL A 222 -5.88 17.57 3.41
C VAL A 222 -6.69 16.48 2.70
N PRO A 223 -6.43 15.17 2.88
CA PRO A 223 -7.33 14.11 2.44
C PRO A 223 -8.78 14.30 2.90
N GLY A 224 -8.99 14.73 4.14
CA GLY A 224 -10.33 15.04 4.69
C GLY A 224 -11.03 16.19 3.94
N VAL A 225 -10.30 17.26 3.63
CA VAL A 225 -10.83 18.39 2.82
C VAL A 225 -11.19 17.91 1.41
N LEU A 226 -10.36 17.07 0.79
CA LEU A 226 -10.68 16.48 -0.52
C LEU A 226 -11.92 15.58 -0.45
N MET A 227 -12.10 14.83 0.65
CA MET A 227 -13.32 14.04 0.83
C MET A 227 -14.57 14.92 1.02
N LEU A 228 -14.44 16.03 1.73
CA LEU A 228 -15.51 17.03 1.80
C LEU A 228 -15.82 17.62 0.42
N MET A 229 -14.79 17.91 -0.37
CA MET A 229 -14.96 18.39 -1.76
C MET A 229 -15.65 17.32 -2.63
N ALA A 230 -15.28 16.03 -2.48
CA ALA A 230 -15.96 14.92 -3.13
C ALA A 230 -17.45 14.89 -2.78
N PHE A 231 -17.79 14.98 -1.49
CA PHE A 231 -19.17 15.07 -1.02
C PHE A 231 -19.92 16.26 -1.62
N MET A 232 -19.31 17.44 -1.64
CA MET A 232 -19.93 18.65 -2.21
C MET A 232 -20.14 18.52 -3.73
N LEU A 233 -19.16 17.98 -4.48
CA LEU A 233 -19.31 17.72 -5.91
C LEU A 233 -20.47 16.75 -6.18
N PHE A 234 -20.59 15.68 -5.39
CA PHE A 234 -21.70 14.75 -5.50
C PHE A 234 -23.04 15.42 -5.18
N LEU A 235 -23.09 16.28 -4.17
CA LEU A 235 -24.30 17.04 -3.80
C LEU A 235 -24.70 18.04 -4.87
N PHE A 236 -23.75 18.77 -5.49
CA PHE A 236 -24.06 19.69 -6.60
C PHE A 236 -24.61 18.97 -7.83
N GLY A 237 -24.19 17.74 -8.07
CA GLY A 237 -24.72 16.88 -9.13
C GLY A 237 -26.16 16.41 -8.92
N TRP A 238 -26.76 16.60 -7.74
CA TRP A 238 -28.07 16.08 -7.33
C TRP A 238 -29.18 16.23 -8.37
N ARG A 239 -29.27 17.40 -9.02
CA ARG A 239 -30.32 17.72 -10.00
C ARG A 239 -30.13 17.00 -11.34
N PHE A 240 -28.94 16.46 -11.61
CA PHE A 240 -28.60 15.85 -12.89
C PHE A 240 -28.63 14.33 -12.84
N TYR A 241 -28.77 13.72 -11.64
CA TYR A 241 -28.69 12.28 -11.50
C TYR A 241 -30.02 11.58 -11.77
N LYS A 242 -29.96 10.50 -12.58
CA LYS A 242 -31.00 9.48 -12.64
C LYS A 242 -30.90 8.60 -11.40
N ARG A 243 -32.00 8.39 -10.70
CA ARG A 243 -32.04 7.58 -9.46
C ARG A 243 -32.86 6.33 -9.69
N SER A 244 -32.22 5.18 -9.55
CA SER A 244 -32.88 3.89 -9.61
C SER A 244 -33.27 3.42 -8.21
N PRO A 245 -34.47 2.88 -7.99
CA PRO A 245 -34.83 2.25 -6.73
C PRO A 245 -33.99 1.00 -6.47
N ALA A 246 -33.97 0.54 -5.22
CA ALA A 246 -33.34 -0.73 -4.85
C ALA A 246 -34.02 -1.89 -5.60
N LYS A 247 -33.23 -2.74 -6.30
CA LYS A 247 -33.73 -3.84 -7.15
C LYS A 247 -33.63 -5.21 -6.49
N GLY A 248 -33.11 -5.32 -5.27
CA GLY A 248 -32.77 -6.56 -4.59
C GLY A 248 -31.30 -6.96 -4.82
N ASN A 249 -30.73 -7.71 -3.91
CA ASN A 249 -29.32 -8.06 -3.93
C ASN A 249 -29.14 -9.54 -4.29
N VAL A 250 -28.57 -9.77 -5.47
CA VAL A 250 -28.21 -11.12 -5.96
C VAL A 250 -27.21 -11.80 -5.03
N VAL A 251 -26.31 -11.04 -4.38
CA VAL A 251 -25.30 -11.57 -3.43
C VAL A 251 -25.97 -12.32 -2.27
N VAL A 252 -27.01 -11.72 -1.68
CA VAL A 252 -27.77 -12.36 -0.58
C VAL A 252 -28.49 -13.61 -1.09
N SER A 253 -29.09 -13.55 -2.27
CA SER A 253 -29.77 -14.70 -2.87
C SER A 253 -28.82 -15.87 -3.15
N VAL A 254 -27.64 -15.59 -3.67
CA VAL A 254 -26.56 -16.56 -3.93
C VAL A 254 -26.10 -17.18 -2.60
N PHE A 255 -25.81 -16.36 -1.59
CA PHE A 255 -25.39 -16.86 -0.28
C PHE A 255 -26.44 -17.77 0.38
N MET A 256 -27.72 -17.36 0.34
CA MET A 256 -28.82 -18.15 0.87
C MET A 256 -29.04 -19.44 0.08
N CYS A 257 -28.85 -19.43 -1.24
CA CYS A 257 -28.88 -20.62 -2.09
C CYS A 257 -27.78 -21.62 -1.69
N ILE A 258 -26.55 -21.16 -1.51
CA ILE A 258 -25.42 -21.98 -1.05
C ILE A 258 -25.70 -22.56 0.33
N CYS A 259 -26.13 -21.75 1.30
CA CYS A 259 -26.48 -22.22 2.65
C CYS A 259 -27.61 -23.26 2.63
N SER A 260 -28.64 -23.07 1.77
CA SER A 260 -29.72 -24.02 1.60
C SER A 260 -29.24 -25.34 1.00
N ALA A 261 -28.38 -25.29 -0.04
CA ALA A 261 -27.78 -26.48 -0.65
C ALA A 261 -26.96 -27.30 0.36
N ILE A 262 -26.12 -26.61 1.14
CA ILE A 262 -25.30 -27.23 2.20
C ILE A 262 -26.20 -27.85 3.26
N LYS A 263 -27.16 -27.07 3.80
CA LYS A 263 -28.10 -27.56 4.82
C LYS A 263 -28.85 -28.80 4.35
N ASN A 264 -29.41 -28.78 3.15
CA ASN A 264 -30.20 -29.88 2.60
C ASN A 264 -29.33 -31.11 2.35
N ARG A 265 -28.07 -30.94 1.90
CA ARG A 265 -27.12 -32.06 1.74
C ARG A 265 -26.82 -32.78 3.06
N PHE A 266 -26.72 -32.03 4.16
CA PHE A 266 -26.48 -32.62 5.50
C PHE A 266 -27.76 -33.18 6.14
N THR A 267 -28.95 -32.59 5.87
CA THR A 267 -30.21 -32.96 6.51
C THR A 267 -30.93 -34.09 5.78
N SER A 268 -30.88 -34.14 4.43
CA SER A 268 -31.64 -35.09 3.58
C SER A 268 -30.97 -36.46 3.40
N GLY A 269 -29.84 -36.73 4.07
CA GLY A 269 -29.23 -38.06 4.12
C GLY A 269 -29.18 -38.80 2.80
N ARG A 270 -28.33 -38.42 1.86
CA ARG A 270 -27.81 -39.20 0.69
C ARG A 270 -28.86 -39.93 -0.22
N LYS A 271 -30.14 -39.58 -0.20
CA LYS A 271 -31.18 -40.35 -0.86
C LYS A 271 -31.39 -40.07 -2.34
N GLU A 272 -30.95 -38.92 -2.90
CA GLU A 272 -30.99 -38.66 -4.33
C GLU A 272 -29.59 -38.32 -4.84
N LYS A 273 -29.15 -39.03 -5.90
CA LYS A 273 -27.91 -38.70 -6.62
C LYS A 273 -28.20 -37.43 -7.45
N VAL A 274 -27.95 -36.26 -6.89
CA VAL A 274 -27.94 -34.97 -7.61
C VAL A 274 -26.63 -34.87 -8.39
N GLU A 275 -26.69 -34.37 -9.60
CA GLU A 275 -25.55 -34.21 -10.50
C GLU A 275 -24.51 -33.23 -9.87
N HIS A 276 -24.99 -32.16 -9.30
CA HIS A 276 -24.14 -31.18 -8.60
C HIS A 276 -24.71 -30.88 -7.21
N TRP A 277 -23.83 -30.68 -6.20
CA TRP A 277 -24.23 -30.46 -4.81
C TRP A 277 -25.13 -29.22 -4.59
N ILE A 278 -25.05 -28.21 -5.48
CA ILE A 278 -25.90 -27.01 -5.44
C ILE A 278 -27.36 -27.35 -5.78
N ASP A 279 -27.61 -28.41 -6.52
CA ASP A 279 -28.96 -28.81 -6.89
C ASP A 279 -29.80 -29.26 -5.68
N ASN A 280 -29.16 -29.55 -4.55
CA ASN A 280 -29.87 -29.72 -3.28
C ASN A 280 -30.61 -28.46 -2.80
N ALA A 281 -30.41 -27.30 -3.42
CA ALA A 281 -31.17 -26.08 -3.14
C ALA A 281 -32.58 -26.08 -3.81
N ALA A 282 -32.85 -27.00 -4.71
CA ALA A 282 -34.18 -27.19 -5.29
C ALA A 282 -35.18 -27.72 -4.22
N PRO A 283 -36.48 -27.44 -4.31
CA PRO A 283 -37.15 -26.58 -5.31
C PRO A 283 -37.21 -25.09 -4.93
N ARG A 284 -36.56 -24.71 -3.85
CA ARG A 284 -36.68 -23.37 -3.26
C ARG A 284 -36.10 -22.24 -4.13
N TYR A 285 -35.11 -22.56 -4.94
CA TYR A 285 -34.38 -21.60 -5.80
C TYR A 285 -34.53 -22.03 -7.28
N ASP A 286 -34.72 -21.02 -8.12
CA ASP A 286 -34.86 -21.18 -9.56
C ASP A 286 -33.62 -21.81 -10.21
N GLU A 287 -33.80 -22.52 -11.32
CA GLU A 287 -32.72 -23.21 -12.02
C GLU A 287 -31.66 -22.24 -12.55
N ASN A 288 -32.08 -21.08 -13.07
CA ASN A 288 -31.18 -20.05 -13.56
C ASN A 288 -30.22 -19.57 -12.45
N LEU A 289 -30.75 -19.32 -11.23
CA LEU A 289 -29.92 -18.95 -10.08
C LEU A 289 -28.95 -20.07 -9.69
N ARG A 290 -29.43 -21.32 -9.66
CA ARG A 290 -28.58 -22.48 -9.33
C ARG A 290 -27.46 -22.68 -10.33
N ASN A 291 -27.73 -22.56 -11.62
CA ASN A 291 -26.72 -22.66 -12.69
C ASN A 291 -25.72 -21.49 -12.62
N GLY A 292 -26.19 -20.28 -12.34
CA GLY A 292 -25.30 -19.15 -12.06
C GLY A 292 -24.38 -19.39 -10.86
N VAL A 293 -24.91 -19.97 -9.76
CA VAL A 293 -24.10 -20.32 -8.58
C VAL A 293 -23.11 -21.45 -8.89
N LYS A 294 -23.46 -22.45 -9.72
CA LYS A 294 -22.51 -23.49 -10.16
C LYS A 294 -21.33 -22.89 -10.92
N SER A 295 -21.61 -21.98 -11.86
CA SER A 295 -20.56 -21.25 -12.60
C SER A 295 -19.65 -20.45 -11.65
N LEU A 296 -20.24 -19.76 -10.67
CA LEU A 296 -19.54 -18.96 -9.67
C LEU A 296 -18.61 -19.80 -8.80
N VAL A 297 -19.05 -20.98 -8.35
CA VAL A 297 -18.24 -21.91 -7.57
C VAL A 297 -17.06 -22.45 -8.39
N GLY A 298 -17.27 -22.69 -9.67
CA GLY A 298 -16.18 -23.07 -10.58
C GLY A 298 -15.08 -22.01 -10.65
N VAL A 299 -15.45 -20.74 -10.77
CA VAL A 299 -14.49 -19.61 -10.75
C VAL A 299 -13.86 -19.40 -9.38
N ALA A 300 -14.60 -19.66 -8.29
CA ALA A 300 -14.13 -19.46 -6.92
C ALA A 300 -12.85 -20.24 -6.60
N SER A 301 -12.68 -21.44 -7.21
CA SER A 301 -11.47 -22.25 -7.02
C SER A 301 -10.21 -21.55 -7.53
N LEU A 302 -10.34 -20.72 -8.56
CA LEU A 302 -9.25 -19.92 -9.12
C LEU A 302 -8.96 -18.65 -8.29
N PHE A 303 -9.88 -18.28 -7.38
CA PHE A 303 -9.69 -17.11 -6.52
C PHE A 303 -8.84 -17.42 -5.27
N LEU A 304 -8.67 -18.69 -4.91
CA LEU A 304 -7.88 -19.07 -3.75
C LEU A 304 -6.42 -18.57 -3.83
N PRO A 305 -5.70 -18.72 -4.95
CA PRO A 305 -4.36 -18.14 -5.11
C PRO A 305 -4.31 -16.62 -5.06
N LEU A 306 -5.41 -15.92 -5.43
CA LEU A 306 -5.47 -14.47 -5.36
C LEU A 306 -5.35 -13.95 -3.93
N VAL A 307 -5.84 -14.68 -2.96
CA VAL A 307 -5.71 -14.33 -1.54
C VAL A 307 -4.25 -14.11 -1.16
N PHE A 308 -3.39 -15.06 -1.54
CA PHE A 308 -1.96 -14.99 -1.26
C PHE A 308 -1.23 -13.95 -2.10
N TYR A 309 -1.69 -13.73 -3.33
CA TYR A 309 -1.18 -12.66 -4.18
C TYR A 309 -1.40 -11.28 -3.54
N TRP A 310 -2.61 -11.03 -3.01
CA TRP A 310 -2.94 -9.76 -2.35
C TRP A 310 -2.20 -9.58 -1.03
N ALA A 311 -1.93 -10.67 -0.29
CA ALA A 311 -1.08 -10.62 0.90
C ALA A 311 0.32 -10.05 0.57
N LEU A 312 0.95 -10.52 -0.52
CA LEU A 312 2.22 -9.96 -0.94
C LEU A 312 2.08 -8.52 -1.48
N PHE A 313 1.08 -8.28 -2.32
CA PHE A 313 0.91 -6.99 -2.99
C PHE A 313 0.74 -5.82 -2.01
N ASP A 314 -0.04 -6.01 -0.95
CA ASP A 314 -0.32 -4.97 0.04
C ASP A 314 0.88 -4.65 0.96
N GLN A 315 1.93 -5.48 0.97
CA GLN A 315 3.19 -5.21 1.68
C GLN A 315 3.92 -3.96 1.17
N GLN A 316 3.60 -3.46 -0.03
CA GLN A 316 4.12 -2.19 -0.54
C GLN A 316 3.82 -1.00 0.40
N GLY A 317 2.69 -1.02 1.09
CA GLY A 317 2.28 0.03 2.04
C GLY A 317 2.75 -0.20 3.48
N SER A 318 3.38 -1.32 3.79
CA SER A 318 3.88 -1.69 5.12
C SER A 318 5.37 -2.00 5.09
N THR A 319 5.76 -3.26 4.87
CA THR A 319 7.17 -3.70 4.98
C THR A 319 8.11 -3.03 3.97
N TRP A 320 7.65 -2.69 2.75
CA TRP A 320 8.49 -1.98 1.79
C TRP A 320 8.73 -0.53 2.17
N VAL A 321 7.77 0.13 2.82
CA VAL A 321 7.98 1.47 3.40
C VAL A 321 8.99 1.41 4.55
N LEU A 322 8.92 0.36 5.38
CA LEU A 322 9.89 0.13 6.46
C LEU A 322 11.30 -0.14 5.92
N GLN A 323 11.43 -0.89 4.82
CA GLN A 323 12.70 -1.07 4.12
C GLN A 323 13.23 0.26 3.59
N ALA A 324 12.40 1.06 2.91
CA ALA A 324 12.77 2.37 2.36
C ALA A 324 13.24 3.35 3.46
N ARG A 325 12.65 3.30 4.65
CA ARG A 325 13.04 4.10 5.82
C ARG A 325 14.51 3.92 6.21
N ARG A 326 15.07 2.76 5.94
CA ARG A 326 16.45 2.37 6.27
C ARG A 326 17.43 2.63 5.12
N MET A 327 16.97 3.24 4.02
CA MET A 327 17.74 3.52 2.82
C MET A 327 18.04 5.02 2.65
N ASP A 328 19.06 5.35 1.84
CA ASP A 328 19.36 6.74 1.50
C ASP A 328 18.40 7.24 0.43
N GLY A 329 17.53 8.19 0.81
CA GLY A 329 16.54 8.80 -0.06
C GLY A 329 17.08 9.85 -1.03
N ARG A 330 18.37 10.15 -1.04
CA ARG A 330 18.96 11.16 -1.92
C ARG A 330 19.19 10.63 -3.32
N VAL A 331 18.69 11.39 -4.28
CA VAL A 331 18.88 11.14 -5.71
C VAL A 331 19.37 12.44 -6.36
N GLY A 332 20.67 12.61 -6.43
CA GLY A 332 21.28 13.88 -6.80
C GLY A 332 20.94 14.98 -5.80
N SER A 333 20.28 16.05 -6.23
CA SER A 333 19.79 17.14 -5.37
C SER A 333 18.40 16.89 -4.79
N LEU A 334 17.68 15.86 -5.28
CA LEU A 334 16.32 15.53 -4.82
C LEU A 334 16.36 14.55 -3.65
N THR A 335 15.49 14.75 -2.67
CA THR A 335 15.30 13.79 -1.56
C THR A 335 13.91 13.19 -1.59
N ILE A 336 13.84 11.87 -1.77
CA ILE A 336 12.63 11.06 -1.77
C ILE A 336 12.35 10.57 -0.34
N LEU A 337 11.13 10.73 0.14
CA LEU A 337 10.70 10.18 1.43
C LEU A 337 10.32 8.70 1.29
N PRO A 338 10.48 7.89 2.35
CA PRO A 338 10.21 6.45 2.30
C PRO A 338 8.80 6.08 1.82
N ASP A 339 7.80 6.79 2.30
CA ASP A 339 6.39 6.61 1.96
C ASP A 339 6.03 7.06 0.52
N GLN A 340 6.86 7.93 -0.11
CA GLN A 340 6.71 8.27 -1.53
C GLN A 340 7.08 7.13 -2.48
N MET A 341 7.81 6.11 -2.04
CA MET A 341 8.17 4.98 -2.91
C MET A 341 6.94 4.24 -3.43
N THR A 342 5.86 4.20 -2.68
CA THR A 342 4.60 3.59 -3.13
C THR A 342 3.97 4.30 -4.35
N THR A 343 4.43 5.51 -4.71
CA THR A 343 4.04 6.23 -5.94
C THR A 343 4.43 5.49 -7.21
N PHE A 344 5.51 4.67 -7.15
CA PHE A 344 5.98 3.94 -8.32
C PHE A 344 4.94 2.98 -8.86
N ASN A 345 4.16 2.31 -8.01
CA ASN A 345 3.15 1.36 -8.48
C ASN A 345 2.08 2.03 -9.37
N PRO A 346 1.27 3.02 -8.94
CA PRO A 346 0.26 3.63 -9.81
C PRO A 346 0.87 4.34 -11.03
N ALA A 347 2.07 4.91 -10.92
CA ALA A 347 2.77 5.51 -12.05
C ALA A 347 3.16 4.47 -13.10
N LEU A 348 3.72 3.35 -12.65
CA LEU A 348 4.10 2.22 -13.52
C LEU A 348 2.87 1.55 -14.15
N VAL A 349 1.76 1.39 -13.43
CA VAL A 349 0.51 0.85 -14.00
C VAL A 349 0.07 1.67 -15.21
N LEU A 350 0.05 3.00 -15.09
CA LEU A 350 -0.35 3.89 -16.20
C LEU A 350 0.55 3.72 -17.45
N ILE A 351 1.81 3.39 -17.25
CA ILE A 351 2.79 3.18 -18.34
C ILE A 351 2.71 1.73 -18.85
N MET A 352 2.66 0.77 -17.93
CA MET A 352 2.78 -0.65 -18.30
C MET A 352 1.52 -1.20 -18.95
N VAL A 353 0.31 -0.78 -18.57
CA VAL A 353 -0.91 -1.29 -19.18
C VAL A 353 -0.89 -1.08 -20.70
N PRO A 354 -0.73 0.15 -21.24
CA PRO A 354 -0.63 0.34 -22.69
C PRO A 354 0.61 -0.33 -23.30
N LEU A 355 1.74 -0.41 -22.59
CA LEU A 355 2.94 -1.09 -23.05
C LEU A 355 2.70 -2.61 -23.24
N PHE A 356 2.02 -3.25 -22.28
CA PHE A 356 1.69 -4.66 -22.35
C PHE A 356 0.72 -4.97 -23.49
N GLU A 357 -0.30 -4.13 -23.68
CA GLU A 357 -1.27 -4.31 -24.76
C GLU A 357 -0.63 -4.11 -26.15
N ALA A 358 0.18 -3.06 -26.32
CA ALA A 358 0.76 -2.71 -27.62
C ALA A 358 1.93 -3.60 -28.03
N PHE A 359 2.77 -4.03 -27.07
CA PHE A 359 4.04 -4.69 -27.38
C PHE A 359 4.19 -6.07 -26.72
N ILE A 360 3.94 -6.19 -25.41
CA ILE A 360 4.28 -7.40 -24.68
C ILE A 360 3.35 -8.56 -25.06
N TYR A 361 2.03 -8.36 -25.05
CA TYR A 361 1.08 -9.43 -25.42
C TYR A 361 1.23 -9.88 -26.87
N PRO A 362 1.39 -9.00 -27.86
CA PRO A 362 1.69 -9.44 -29.23
C PRO A 362 2.99 -10.24 -29.35
N LEU A 363 4.05 -9.84 -28.60
CA LEU A 363 5.31 -10.56 -28.57
C LEU A 363 5.18 -11.94 -27.92
N MET A 364 4.51 -12.02 -26.79
CA MET A 364 4.24 -13.28 -26.10
C MET A 364 3.43 -14.24 -26.97
N ASN A 365 2.42 -13.74 -27.70
CA ASN A 365 1.61 -14.54 -28.61
C ASN A 365 2.37 -15.14 -29.80
N LYS A 366 3.51 -14.52 -30.17
CA LYS A 366 4.43 -15.09 -31.19
C LYS A 366 5.25 -16.26 -30.66
N LEU A 367 5.55 -16.24 -29.33
CA LEU A 367 6.38 -17.25 -28.68
C LEU A 367 5.57 -18.46 -28.23
N PHE A 368 4.37 -18.24 -27.68
CA PHE A 368 3.46 -19.28 -27.20
C PHE A 368 2.01 -18.77 -27.15
N LYS A 369 1.05 -19.69 -27.20
CA LYS A 369 -0.39 -19.34 -27.09
C LYS A 369 -0.66 -18.73 -25.71
N VAL A 370 -0.95 -17.44 -25.66
CA VAL A 370 -1.21 -16.70 -24.42
C VAL A 370 -2.68 -16.85 -24.03
N THR A 371 -2.94 -17.64 -22.99
CA THR A 371 -4.27 -17.74 -22.37
C THR A 371 -4.34 -16.90 -21.10
N PRO A 372 -5.53 -16.45 -20.66
CA PRO A 372 -5.68 -15.68 -19.42
C PRO A 372 -5.03 -16.36 -18.21
N LEU A 373 -5.25 -17.67 -18.03
CA LEU A 373 -4.68 -18.43 -16.91
C LEU A 373 -3.15 -18.51 -16.95
N ARG A 374 -2.55 -18.57 -18.15
CA ARG A 374 -1.08 -18.51 -18.30
C ARG A 374 -0.51 -17.13 -17.97
N LYS A 375 -1.22 -16.04 -18.35
CA LYS A 375 -0.84 -14.67 -17.92
C LYS A 375 -0.86 -14.56 -16.41
N MET A 376 -1.91 -15.06 -15.76
CA MET A 376 -2.03 -15.05 -14.30
C MET A 376 -0.90 -15.84 -13.63
N ALA A 377 -0.57 -17.04 -14.11
CA ALA A 377 0.52 -17.83 -13.58
C ALA A 377 1.86 -17.09 -13.67
N LEU A 378 2.15 -16.48 -14.83
CA LEU A 378 3.36 -15.68 -15.03
C LEU A 378 3.38 -14.45 -14.12
N GLY A 379 2.23 -13.77 -13.97
CA GLY A 379 2.10 -12.62 -13.07
C GLY A 379 2.38 -12.97 -11.61
N GLY A 380 1.89 -14.12 -11.14
CA GLY A 380 2.19 -14.62 -9.80
C GLY A 380 3.66 -14.98 -9.59
N ILE A 381 4.32 -15.56 -10.60
CA ILE A 381 5.77 -15.82 -10.56
C ILE A 381 6.56 -14.51 -10.47
N LEU A 382 6.19 -13.48 -11.25
CA LEU A 382 6.83 -12.17 -11.17
C LEU A 382 6.65 -11.53 -9.80
N ALA A 383 5.46 -11.63 -9.20
CA ALA A 383 5.24 -11.13 -7.84
C ALA A 383 6.13 -11.85 -6.81
N ALA A 384 6.27 -13.17 -6.88
CA ALA A 384 7.19 -13.90 -6.03
C ALA A 384 8.65 -13.47 -6.26
N LEU A 385 9.06 -13.26 -7.52
CA LEU A 385 10.39 -12.76 -7.86
C LEU A 385 10.64 -11.36 -7.28
N ALA A 386 9.66 -10.46 -7.29
CA ALA A 386 9.78 -9.13 -6.68
C ALA A 386 10.10 -9.23 -5.18
N PHE A 387 9.52 -10.20 -4.47
CA PHE A 387 9.81 -10.44 -3.06
C PHE A 387 11.18 -11.09 -2.82
N VAL A 388 11.65 -11.93 -3.73
CA VAL A 388 13.05 -12.40 -3.69
C VAL A 388 14.01 -11.21 -3.86
N MET A 389 13.73 -10.30 -4.79
CA MET A 389 14.53 -9.08 -4.98
C MET A 389 14.49 -8.18 -3.73
N ALA A 390 13.30 -8.00 -3.12
CA ALA A 390 13.16 -7.26 -1.87
C ALA A 390 13.95 -7.89 -0.72
N GLY A 391 13.95 -9.22 -0.60
CA GLY A 391 14.74 -9.95 0.38
C GLY A 391 16.26 -9.78 0.17
N LEU A 392 16.74 -9.89 -1.06
CA LEU A 392 18.15 -9.65 -1.41
C LEU A 392 18.57 -8.21 -1.09
N LEU A 393 17.71 -7.24 -1.43
CA LEU A 393 17.95 -5.84 -1.09
C LEU A 393 17.98 -5.63 0.43
N GLN A 394 17.09 -6.29 1.18
CA GLN A 394 17.07 -6.20 2.64
C GLN A 394 18.34 -6.76 3.27
N LEU A 395 18.93 -7.82 2.72
CA LEU A 395 20.23 -8.32 3.19
C LEU A 395 21.33 -7.27 3.05
N GLU A 396 21.35 -6.50 1.96
CA GLU A 396 22.30 -5.39 1.80
C GLU A 396 22.00 -4.24 2.78
N VAL A 397 20.74 -3.90 2.98
CA VAL A 397 20.32 -2.89 3.98
C VAL A 397 20.73 -3.33 5.39
N ASN A 398 20.56 -4.62 5.73
CA ASN A 398 20.93 -5.15 7.04
C ASN A 398 22.42 -4.98 7.37
N LYS A 399 23.32 -5.03 6.37
CA LYS A 399 24.76 -4.80 6.57
C LYS A 399 25.08 -3.39 7.05
N THR A 400 24.22 -2.42 6.75
CA THR A 400 24.36 -1.01 7.13
C THR A 400 23.57 -0.65 8.39
N MET A 401 22.81 -1.60 8.95
CA MET A 401 22.07 -1.37 10.20
C MET A 401 23.03 -1.30 11.39
N GLU A 402 22.74 -0.41 12.29
CA GLU A 402 23.44 -0.34 13.56
C GLU A 402 22.82 -1.38 14.51
N PRO A 403 23.63 -2.23 15.16
CA PRO A 403 23.12 -3.12 16.19
C PRO A 403 22.49 -2.31 17.33
N SER A 404 21.39 -2.77 17.86
CA SER A 404 20.85 -2.29 19.14
C SER A 404 21.53 -3.08 20.28
N PRO A 405 21.73 -2.47 21.46
CA PRO A 405 22.23 -3.21 22.60
C PRO A 405 21.26 -4.32 22.99
N GLU A 406 21.77 -5.41 23.55
CA GLU A 406 20.94 -6.50 24.08
C GLU A 406 20.02 -6.00 25.21
N ASP A 407 18.95 -6.76 25.49
CA ASP A 407 18.01 -6.41 26.55
C ASP A 407 18.72 -6.23 27.90
N GLY A 408 18.55 -5.08 28.50
CA GLY A 408 19.21 -4.70 29.74
C GLY A 408 20.58 -4.03 29.56
N ASN A 409 21.13 -3.99 28.35
CA ASN A 409 22.44 -3.41 28.06
C ASN A 409 22.33 -1.98 27.47
N VAL A 410 23.48 -1.32 27.45
CA VAL A 410 23.72 0.00 26.85
C VAL A 410 24.99 -0.02 26.01
N PHE A 411 25.11 0.86 25.04
CA PHE A 411 26.40 1.13 24.40
C PHE A 411 27.09 2.32 25.04
N LEU A 412 28.38 2.19 25.31
CA LEU A 412 29.26 3.28 25.77
C LEU A 412 30.35 3.51 24.72
N VAL A 413 30.53 4.77 24.33
CA VAL A 413 31.62 5.21 23.47
C VAL A 413 32.41 6.29 24.25
N SER A 414 33.73 6.15 24.36
CA SER A 414 34.56 7.17 24.94
C SER A 414 35.23 8.04 23.87
N ILE A 415 35.20 9.34 24.05
CA ILE A 415 35.91 10.33 23.23
C ILE A 415 36.87 11.12 24.16
N SER A 416 38.11 11.28 23.77
CA SER A 416 39.07 11.99 24.54
C SER A 416 39.94 12.90 23.67
N ASN A 417 40.26 14.09 24.15
CA ASN A 417 41.28 14.96 23.57
C ASN A 417 42.64 14.81 24.30
N MET A 418 42.69 13.93 25.31
CA MET A 418 43.89 13.69 26.12
C MET A 418 44.87 12.80 25.36
N SER A 419 46.11 13.24 25.20
CA SER A 419 47.19 12.44 24.65
C SER A 419 47.78 11.57 25.75
N ASN A 420 47.75 10.23 25.61
CA ASN A 420 48.37 9.21 26.46
C ASN A 420 47.72 8.89 27.84
N HIS A 421 46.45 9.12 28.04
CA HIS A 421 45.77 8.65 29.25
C HIS A 421 45.10 7.31 29.10
N GLN A 422 45.42 6.38 30.01
CA GLN A 422 44.71 5.10 30.13
C GLN A 422 43.56 5.23 31.12
N THR A 423 42.35 5.25 30.62
CA THR A 423 41.15 5.28 31.46
C THR A 423 40.57 3.88 31.55
N SER A 424 40.22 3.44 32.75
CA SER A 424 39.59 2.10 32.97
C SER A 424 38.21 2.25 33.60
N LEU A 425 37.31 1.39 33.14
CA LEU A 425 35.97 1.22 33.66
C LEU A 425 35.95 -0.08 34.46
N ASN A 426 35.75 0.00 35.78
CA ASN A 426 35.83 -1.16 36.68
C ASN A 426 37.05 -2.07 36.46
N GLY A 427 38.21 -1.48 36.09
CA GLY A 427 39.47 -2.19 35.85
C GLY A 427 39.68 -2.71 34.41
N GLN A 428 38.75 -2.51 33.51
CA GLN A 428 38.90 -2.78 32.08
C GLN A 428 39.25 -1.49 31.33
N LEU A 429 40.29 -1.52 30.50
CA LEU A 429 40.70 -0.38 29.67
C LEU A 429 39.63 0.05 28.72
N LEU A 430 39.32 1.35 28.68
CA LEU A 430 38.41 1.98 27.74
C LEU A 430 39.16 2.38 26.46
N ASP A 431 38.87 1.70 25.37
CA ASP A 431 39.39 2.09 24.06
C ASP A 431 38.68 3.35 23.55
N ILE A 432 39.45 4.37 23.18
CA ILE A 432 38.91 5.61 22.62
C ILE A 432 38.24 5.34 21.26
N LYS A 433 37.05 5.92 21.05
CA LYS A 433 36.24 5.82 19.84
C LYS A 433 35.74 4.40 19.50
N LYS A 434 35.86 3.44 20.41
CA LYS A 434 35.32 2.08 20.26
C LYS A 434 34.03 1.96 21.04
N LYS A 435 33.04 1.31 20.43
CA LYS A 435 31.76 1.04 21.06
C LYS A 435 31.91 -0.18 21.98
N LEU A 436 31.56 -0.03 23.24
CA LEU A 436 31.55 -1.06 24.25
C LEU A 436 30.11 -1.32 24.70
N GLU A 437 29.70 -2.58 24.75
CA GLU A 437 28.40 -2.98 25.28
C GLU A 437 28.53 -3.39 26.74
N LEU A 438 27.65 -2.84 27.59
CA LEU A 438 27.69 -2.99 29.05
C LEU A 438 26.28 -3.11 29.60
N PRO A 439 26.06 -3.82 30.72
CA PRO A 439 24.81 -3.74 31.47
C PRO A 439 24.46 -2.30 31.86
N ALA A 440 23.18 -1.99 31.93
CA ALA A 440 22.73 -0.68 32.41
C ALA A 440 22.95 -0.55 33.94
N ASP A 441 23.94 0.27 34.39
CA ASP A 441 24.28 0.43 35.79
C ASP A 441 25.02 1.75 36.02
N ILE A 442 25.45 1.99 37.25
CA ILE A 442 26.36 3.08 37.63
C ILE A 442 27.78 2.55 37.69
N TYR A 443 28.68 3.15 36.93
CA TYR A 443 30.06 2.70 36.79
C TYR A 443 31.03 3.70 37.36
N GLU A 444 32.08 3.20 38.00
CA GLU A 444 33.23 4.00 38.47
C GLU A 444 34.32 4.01 37.39
N ILE A 445 34.72 5.20 36.99
CA ILE A 445 35.78 5.42 36.01
C ILE A 445 37.06 5.86 36.75
N LYS A 446 38.13 5.09 36.53
CA LYS A 446 39.45 5.34 37.07
C LYS A 446 40.40 5.74 35.94
N GLY A 447 41.05 6.85 36.12
CA GLY A 447 42.12 7.38 35.27
C GLY A 447 43.30 7.84 36.12
N ASP A 448 44.18 8.65 35.56
CA ASP A 448 45.35 9.20 36.26
C ASP A 448 44.98 10.24 37.37
N LYS A 449 43.71 10.56 37.51
CA LYS A 449 43.17 11.51 38.49
C LYS A 449 42.08 10.85 39.34
N GLU A 450 41.43 11.64 40.22
CA GLU A 450 40.37 11.13 41.10
C GLU A 450 39.29 10.37 40.37
N PRO A 451 38.87 9.18 40.87
CA PRO A 451 37.82 8.39 40.28
C PRO A 451 36.47 9.12 40.34
N PHE A 452 35.64 8.99 39.29
CA PHE A 452 34.32 9.58 39.24
C PHE A 452 33.29 8.54 38.79
N GLN A 453 32.01 8.77 39.14
CA GLN A 453 30.90 7.87 38.75
C GLN A 453 30.15 8.40 37.55
N VAL A 454 29.79 7.51 36.68
CA VAL A 454 28.89 7.76 35.52
C VAL A 454 27.62 6.89 35.61
N ASN A 455 26.50 7.54 35.45
CA ASN A 455 25.19 6.86 35.46
C ASN A 455 24.75 6.54 34.02
N ILE A 456 24.78 5.24 33.67
CA ILE A 456 24.37 4.74 32.37
C ILE A 456 23.25 3.68 32.51
N SER A 457 22.23 3.99 33.31
CA SER A 457 21.22 3.06 33.80
C SER A 457 19.99 2.89 32.84
N GLU A 458 19.86 3.69 31.77
CA GLU A 458 18.75 3.50 30.81
C GLU A 458 19.11 2.47 29.76
N ALA A 459 18.61 1.25 29.90
CA ALA A 459 18.80 0.16 28.95
C ALA A 459 18.30 0.52 27.54
N GLY A 460 18.93 -0.04 26.51
CA GLY A 460 18.57 0.19 25.10
C GLY A 460 19.08 1.52 24.53
N ARG A 461 19.86 2.31 25.28
CA ARG A 461 20.42 3.59 24.86
C ARG A 461 21.92 3.51 24.60
N GLY A 462 22.42 4.48 23.86
CA GLY A 462 23.85 4.73 23.72
C GLY A 462 24.28 5.93 24.53
N TYR A 463 25.48 5.86 25.07
CA TYR A 463 26.10 6.92 25.81
C TYR A 463 27.45 7.28 25.21
N VAL A 464 27.80 8.57 25.24
CA VAL A 464 29.11 9.04 24.86
C VAL A 464 29.73 9.75 26.07
N LEU A 465 30.87 9.24 26.50
CA LEU A 465 31.69 9.82 27.58
C LEU A 465 32.80 10.64 26.96
N GLY A 466 32.73 11.95 27.10
CA GLY A 466 33.82 12.86 26.77
C GLY A 466 34.78 13.04 27.95
N LEU A 467 36.07 12.86 27.71
CA LEU A 467 37.14 13.07 28.63
C LEU A 467 38.03 14.20 28.12
N PHE A 468 38.08 15.31 28.81
CA PHE A 468 38.70 16.52 28.30
C PHE A 468 39.82 17.02 29.27
N GLU A 469 40.91 17.50 28.71
CA GLU A 469 41.87 18.26 29.40
C GLU A 469 41.54 19.75 29.25
N THR A 470 41.30 20.44 30.38
CA THR A 470 40.97 21.85 30.40
C THR A 470 42.03 22.61 31.15
N VAL A 471 42.05 23.94 31.03
CA VAL A 471 43.01 24.81 31.76
C VAL A 471 42.93 24.64 33.29
N ASN A 472 41.73 24.27 33.78
CA ASN A 472 41.45 24.09 35.20
C ASN A 472 41.64 22.63 35.69
N GLY A 473 42.04 21.71 34.81
CA GLY A 473 42.21 20.30 35.13
C GLY A 473 41.52 19.38 34.12
N SER A 474 41.17 18.14 34.51
CA SER A 474 40.37 17.25 33.69
C SER A 474 38.88 17.44 33.95
N SER A 475 38.12 17.51 32.90
CA SER A 475 36.65 17.56 32.93
C SER A 475 36.07 16.38 32.18
N HIS A 476 34.88 15.95 32.57
CA HIS A 476 34.14 14.92 31.82
C HIS A 476 32.75 15.40 31.48
N SER A 477 32.18 14.84 30.40
CA SER A 477 30.81 15.09 29.99
C SER A 477 30.19 13.77 29.50
N LEU A 478 28.97 13.48 29.95
CA LEU A 478 28.22 12.31 29.54
C LEU A 478 26.97 12.76 28.74
N ILE A 479 26.86 12.30 27.53
CA ILE A 479 25.66 12.55 26.72
C ILE A 479 25.02 11.24 26.35
N LYS A 480 23.69 11.27 26.19
CA LYS A 480 22.87 10.13 25.80
C LYS A 480 22.47 10.28 24.33
N TYR A 481 22.55 9.21 23.55
CA TYR A 481 22.08 9.19 22.16
C TYR A 481 21.13 7.99 21.88
N ASN A 482 20.30 8.12 20.83
CA ASN A 482 19.46 7.03 20.36
C ASN A 482 20.26 6.15 19.38
N CYS A 483 20.30 4.83 19.63
CA CYS A 483 20.98 3.86 18.77
C CYS A 483 20.22 3.61 17.46
N GLU A 484 18.92 3.92 17.41
CA GLU A 484 18.12 3.74 16.21
C GLU A 484 18.38 4.87 15.19
N LYS A 485 18.34 4.49 13.90
CA LYS A 485 18.40 5.44 12.79
C LYS A 485 17.19 6.37 12.79
N SER A 486 17.39 7.59 12.33
CA SER A 486 16.32 8.58 12.19
C SER A 486 15.25 8.14 11.18
N GLU A 487 13.99 8.35 11.51
CA GLU A 487 12.84 7.87 10.76
C GLU A 487 12.69 8.47 9.35
N ASN A 488 13.13 9.71 9.16
CA ASN A 488 13.06 10.42 7.86
C ASN A 488 14.43 10.67 7.24
N GLY A 489 15.44 9.88 7.60
CA GLY A 489 16.78 10.07 7.10
C GLY A 489 17.45 11.36 7.60
N ARG A 490 16.98 11.95 8.70
CA ARG A 490 17.61 13.12 9.31
C ARG A 490 19.01 12.78 9.79
N THR A 491 19.91 13.73 9.68
CA THR A 491 21.20 13.66 10.34
C THR A 491 21.05 14.27 11.73
N THR A 492 21.43 13.54 12.77
CA THR A 492 21.39 13.99 14.16
C THR A 492 22.80 14.34 14.61
N ILE A 493 22.97 15.50 15.24
CA ILE A 493 24.25 15.97 15.83
C ILE A 493 24.04 16.15 17.30
N TYR A 494 24.91 15.55 18.06
CA TYR A 494 25.04 15.74 19.53
C TYR A 494 26.26 16.57 19.83
N LEU A 495 26.11 17.67 20.56
CA LEU A 495 27.24 18.50 20.98
C LEU A 495 27.82 17.96 22.27
N ILE A 496 29.15 17.78 22.31
CA ILE A 496 29.87 17.43 23.49
C ILE A 496 31.03 18.42 23.73
N LEU A 497 31.12 18.95 24.92
CA LEU A 497 32.13 19.88 25.33
C LEU A 497 32.28 19.87 26.86
N PRO A 498 33.44 20.30 27.42
CA PRO A 498 33.58 20.47 28.86
C PRO A 498 32.57 21.47 29.43
N GLY A 499 32.06 21.23 30.62
CA GLY A 499 31.11 22.16 31.27
C GLY A 499 31.68 23.56 31.51
N ASP A 500 33.02 23.67 31.68
CA ASP A 500 33.77 24.90 31.87
C ASP A 500 34.31 25.54 30.57
N SER A 501 33.94 24.98 29.41
CA SER A 501 34.34 25.53 28.10
C SER A 501 33.86 26.98 27.91
N SER A 502 34.75 27.82 27.38
CA SER A 502 34.41 29.20 27.01
C SER A 502 33.34 29.28 25.94
N LEU A 503 33.13 28.23 25.12
CA LEU A 503 32.11 28.16 24.10
C LEU A 503 30.68 27.95 24.64
N ASN A 504 30.55 27.53 25.90
CA ASN A 504 29.24 27.27 26.50
C ASN A 504 28.40 28.55 26.56
N GLY A 505 27.14 28.48 26.13
CA GLY A 505 26.25 29.64 25.96
C GLY A 505 26.47 30.45 24.69
N GLY A 506 27.41 30.05 23.82
CA GLY A 506 27.57 30.62 22.47
C GLY A 506 26.48 30.22 21.51
N GLU A 507 26.57 30.70 20.28
CA GLU A 507 25.63 30.42 19.19
C GLU A 507 26.19 29.33 18.28
N PHE A 508 25.31 28.43 17.79
CA PHE A 508 25.62 27.40 16.83
C PHE A 508 24.62 27.46 15.66
N TYR A 509 25.14 27.49 14.46
CA TYR A 509 24.38 27.56 13.22
C TYR A 509 24.77 26.43 12.30
N VAL A 510 23.75 25.87 11.61
CA VAL A 510 23.92 25.04 10.45
C VAL A 510 23.41 25.81 9.24
N VAL A 511 24.29 26.05 8.28
CA VAL A 511 24.02 26.87 7.08
C VAL A 511 24.13 25.99 5.84
N ASP A 512 23.18 26.13 4.92
CA ASP A 512 23.19 25.43 3.64
C ASP A 512 24.04 26.15 2.56
N ASP A 513 24.16 25.54 1.39
CA ASP A 513 24.91 26.13 0.25
C ASP A 513 24.35 27.48 -0.24
N TRP A 514 23.14 27.85 0.17
CA TRP A 514 22.51 29.13 -0.17
C TRP A 514 22.68 30.19 0.93
N ASN A 515 23.53 29.90 1.90
CA ASN A 515 23.75 30.74 3.09
C ASN A 515 22.48 30.97 3.95
N ALA A 516 21.46 30.10 3.81
CA ALA A 516 20.30 30.13 4.67
C ALA A 516 20.59 29.32 5.95
N SER A 517 20.34 29.92 7.12
CA SER A 517 20.45 29.21 8.40
C SER A 517 19.31 28.19 8.50
N VAL A 518 19.68 26.90 8.41
CA VAL A 518 18.72 25.78 8.53
C VAL A 518 18.40 25.51 10.00
N VAL A 519 19.40 25.64 10.87
CA VAL A 519 19.25 25.50 12.32
C VAL A 519 20.06 26.57 13.01
N ALA A 520 19.50 27.18 14.06
CA ALA A 520 20.16 28.08 14.97
C ALA A 520 19.87 27.66 16.42
N THR A 521 20.89 27.47 17.24
CA THR A 521 20.73 27.05 18.63
C THR A 521 21.88 27.59 19.50
N THR A 522 21.72 27.49 20.81
CA THR A 522 22.78 27.81 21.77
C THR A 522 23.67 26.60 22.00
N ILE A 523 24.96 26.83 22.21
CA ILE A 523 25.92 25.78 22.55
C ILE A 523 25.74 25.37 24.00
N SER A 524 25.42 24.11 24.24
CA SER A 524 25.40 23.48 25.55
C SER A 524 25.76 22.00 25.45
N PRO A 525 26.41 21.40 26.49
CA PRO A 525 26.66 19.96 26.50
C PRO A 525 25.37 19.16 26.38
N GLY A 526 25.35 18.16 25.50
CA GLY A 526 24.18 17.30 25.28
C GLY A 526 23.09 17.91 24.38
N ASN A 527 23.30 19.11 23.82
CA ASN A 527 22.34 19.68 22.87
C ASN A 527 22.26 18.84 21.61
N ILE A 528 21.02 18.67 21.12
CA ILE A 528 20.69 17.82 19.99
C ILE A 528 20.27 18.71 18.82
N ILE A 529 20.97 18.59 17.72
CA ILE A 529 20.68 19.30 16.47
C ILE A 529 20.26 18.30 15.42
N LYS A 530 19.14 18.55 14.79
CA LYS A 530 18.59 17.68 13.73
C LYS A 530 18.58 18.44 12.40
N ILE A 531 19.33 17.92 11.44
CA ILE A 531 19.37 18.45 10.07
C ILE A 531 18.43 17.64 9.21
N GLN A 532 17.36 18.27 8.76
CA GLN A 532 16.40 17.66 7.85
C GLN A 532 16.79 18.02 6.41
N PRO A 533 17.06 17.02 5.53
CA PRO A 533 17.34 17.30 4.13
C PRO A 533 16.13 17.97 3.48
N GLY A 534 16.33 19.02 2.69
CA GLY A 534 15.29 19.67 1.88
C GLY A 534 14.73 18.74 0.80
N ILE A 535 13.67 19.17 0.11
CA ILE A 535 13.19 18.45 -1.12
C ILE A 535 14.29 18.52 -2.18
N ILE A 536 14.87 19.70 -2.34
CA ILE A 536 16.04 19.97 -3.16
C ILE A 536 17.08 20.55 -2.22
N SER A 537 18.13 19.80 -1.93
CA SER A 537 19.19 20.23 -1.01
C SER A 537 20.50 19.53 -1.34
N SER A 538 21.60 20.25 -1.14
CA SER A 538 22.95 19.68 -1.09
C SER A 538 23.16 18.94 0.24
N PRO A 539 23.97 17.87 0.27
CA PRO A 539 24.40 17.27 1.52
C PRO A 539 25.44 18.11 2.28
N HIS A 540 25.96 19.15 1.66
CA HIS A 540 27.01 20.01 2.23
C HIS A 540 26.41 21.14 3.01
N TYR A 541 26.92 21.32 4.22
CA TYR A 541 26.55 22.38 5.14
C TYR A 541 27.81 23.02 5.71
N VAL A 542 27.66 24.23 6.20
CA VAL A 542 28.68 24.90 7.00
C VAL A 542 28.19 24.98 8.44
N LEU A 543 28.97 24.44 9.37
CA LEU A 543 28.76 24.58 10.80
C LEU A 543 29.47 25.84 11.24
N ALA A 544 28.71 26.84 11.69
CA ALA A 544 29.25 28.11 12.17
C ALA A 544 28.95 28.26 13.68
N TYR A 545 29.96 28.48 14.51
CA TYR A 545 29.75 28.52 15.94
C TYR A 545 30.72 29.48 16.70
N GLY A 546 30.34 29.87 17.91
CA GLY A 546 31.12 30.71 18.80
C GLY A 546 30.30 31.67 19.65
N LYS A 547 30.96 32.48 20.50
CA LYS A 547 30.26 33.46 21.36
C LYS A 547 29.93 34.79 20.66
N ASN A 548 30.65 35.14 19.61
CA ASN A 548 30.58 36.46 18.99
C ASN A 548 29.93 36.46 17.61
N CYS A 549 28.90 35.59 17.40
CA CYS A 549 28.21 35.49 16.13
C CYS A 549 27.21 36.65 15.85
N GLN A 550 26.82 37.40 16.87
CA GLN A 550 25.90 38.54 16.76
C GLN A 550 24.58 38.22 16.03
N GLY A 551 24.04 37.02 16.23
CA GLY A 551 22.82 36.57 15.55
C GLY A 551 22.98 36.24 14.05
N GLN A 552 24.21 36.15 13.53
CA GLN A 552 24.52 35.90 12.13
C GLN A 552 25.61 34.81 11.97
N ALA A 553 25.31 33.76 11.27
CA ALA A 553 26.23 32.65 11.04
C ALA A 553 27.57 33.07 10.40
N GLN A 554 27.53 34.04 9.46
CA GLN A 554 28.72 34.54 8.74
C GLN A 554 29.70 35.31 9.70
N LYS A 555 29.23 35.78 10.86
CA LYS A 555 30.03 36.47 11.82
C LYS A 555 30.63 35.55 12.90
N CYS A 556 30.29 34.27 12.89
CA CYS A 556 30.84 33.29 13.81
C CYS A 556 32.35 33.13 13.59
N PRO A 557 33.16 33.04 14.67
CA PRO A 557 34.60 32.89 14.55
C PRO A 557 35.06 31.56 13.98
N TYR A 558 34.25 30.52 14.18
CA TYR A 558 34.56 29.18 13.70
C TYR A 558 33.56 28.75 12.62
N GLN A 559 34.07 28.33 11.45
CA GLN A 559 33.26 27.84 10.34
C GLN A 559 33.90 26.59 9.76
N LYS A 560 33.16 25.49 9.70
CA LYS A 560 33.62 24.19 9.19
C LYS A 560 32.62 23.57 8.20
N SER A 561 33.16 23.06 7.12
CA SER A 561 32.36 22.25 6.18
C SER A 561 31.94 20.94 6.82
N PHE A 562 30.70 20.58 6.68
CA PHE A 562 30.10 19.35 7.20
C PHE A 562 29.23 18.67 6.14
N MET A 563 29.41 17.37 5.99
CA MET A 563 28.58 16.58 5.11
C MET A 563 27.53 15.84 5.95
N ALA A 564 26.28 16.27 5.85
CA ALA A 564 25.18 15.61 6.53
C ALA A 564 24.81 14.32 5.79
N GLN A 565 25.01 13.17 6.42
CA GLN A 565 24.68 11.85 5.86
C GLN A 565 23.32 11.38 6.40
N MET A 566 22.44 10.90 5.51
CA MET A 566 21.11 10.49 5.90
C MET A 566 21.13 9.35 6.92
N GLY A 567 20.30 9.50 7.96
CA GLY A 567 20.16 8.50 9.02
C GLY A 567 21.34 8.41 9.99
N ALA A 568 22.41 9.19 9.79
CA ALA A 568 23.57 9.19 10.68
C ALA A 568 23.32 9.98 11.97
N ALA A 569 23.98 9.54 13.05
CA ALA A 569 24.13 10.33 14.24
C ALA A 569 25.61 10.58 14.50
N HIS A 570 25.96 11.85 14.65
CA HIS A 570 27.31 12.32 14.89
C HIS A 570 27.42 12.98 16.25
N VAL A 571 28.53 12.79 16.91
CA VAL A 571 28.91 13.55 18.09
C VAL A 571 30.00 14.55 17.69
N LEU A 572 29.74 15.81 17.91
CA LEU A 572 30.68 16.89 17.62
C LEU A 572 31.33 17.37 18.91
N HIS A 573 32.64 17.19 19.02
CA HIS A 573 33.43 17.80 20.05
C HIS A 573 33.89 19.18 19.57
N LEU A 574 33.36 20.22 20.20
CA LEU A 574 33.73 21.62 19.93
C LEU A 574 34.94 22.03 20.74
N THR A 575 35.96 22.51 20.04
CA THR A 575 37.20 23.03 20.67
C THR A 575 37.41 24.49 20.30
N GLU A 576 38.17 25.18 21.12
CA GLU A 576 38.55 26.60 20.91
C GLU A 576 39.68 26.77 19.87
N ASP A 577 40.38 25.67 19.55
CA ASP A 577 41.52 25.65 18.63
C ASP A 577 41.15 25.49 17.16
N ASP A 578 39.91 25.82 16.75
CA ASP A 578 39.42 25.62 15.41
C ASP A 578 39.47 24.14 14.92
N LYS A 579 39.63 23.20 15.83
CA LYS A 579 39.58 21.77 15.58
C LYS A 579 38.19 21.26 15.92
N LEU A 580 37.50 20.72 14.92
CA LEU A 580 36.24 20.03 15.09
C LEU A 580 36.50 18.52 14.95
N ASP A 581 36.31 17.76 16.04
CA ASP A 581 36.35 16.29 15.98
C ASP A 581 34.92 15.77 15.83
N ILE A 582 34.69 15.01 14.74
CA ILE A 582 33.40 14.43 14.39
C ILE A 582 33.49 12.93 14.58
N HIS A 583 32.66 12.40 15.47
CA HIS A 583 32.56 10.96 15.67
C HIS A 583 31.17 10.44 15.32
N THR A 584 31.11 9.47 14.41
CA THR A 584 29.84 8.86 13.99
C THR A 584 29.48 7.72 14.95
N VAL A 585 28.38 7.88 15.69
CA VAL A 585 27.87 6.88 16.66
C VAL A 585 26.78 6.00 16.09
N VAL A 586 26.07 6.47 15.05
CA VAL A 586 25.13 5.68 14.25
C VAL A 586 25.51 5.85 12.78
N ARG A 587 25.71 4.73 12.08
CA ARG A 587 26.14 4.74 10.68
C ARG A 587 25.07 5.33 9.75
N PRO A 588 25.45 6.00 8.67
CA PRO A 588 24.52 6.51 7.68
C PRO A 588 23.77 5.38 6.95
N ASN A 589 22.72 5.76 6.27
CA ASN A 589 22.09 4.92 5.26
C ASN A 589 23.01 4.90 4.01
N GLU A 590 23.49 3.72 3.62
CA GLU A 590 24.43 3.60 2.50
C GLU A 590 23.74 3.11 1.21
N VAL A 591 22.65 2.33 1.37
CA VAL A 591 21.92 1.78 0.22
C VAL A 591 20.94 2.81 -0.30
N ASN A 592 21.08 3.21 -1.56
CA ASN A 592 20.20 4.22 -2.15
C ASN A 592 18.78 3.68 -2.38
N ILE A 593 17.77 4.52 -2.12
CA ILE A 593 16.34 4.17 -2.18
C ILE A 593 15.90 3.72 -3.58
N LEU A 594 16.58 4.15 -4.64
CA LEU A 594 16.28 3.74 -6.01
C LEU A 594 16.50 2.24 -6.26
N TRP A 595 17.26 1.54 -5.40
CA TRP A 595 17.38 0.10 -5.49
C TRP A 595 16.06 -0.65 -5.22
N GLN A 596 15.04 0.04 -4.69
CA GLN A 596 13.69 -0.51 -4.63
C GLN A 596 12.94 -0.47 -5.98
N VAL A 597 13.32 0.39 -6.92
CA VAL A 597 12.60 0.57 -8.19
C VAL A 597 12.49 -0.74 -8.99
N PRO A 598 13.53 -1.59 -9.12
CA PRO A 598 13.40 -2.87 -9.81
C PRO A 598 12.31 -3.78 -9.24
N GLN A 599 12.18 -3.87 -7.90
CA GLN A 599 11.12 -4.69 -7.29
C GLN A 599 9.72 -4.10 -7.56
N PHE A 600 9.56 -2.76 -7.58
CA PHE A 600 8.31 -2.12 -8.00
C PHE A 600 7.97 -2.39 -9.46
N ILE A 601 8.94 -2.36 -10.36
CA ILE A 601 8.76 -2.69 -11.79
C ILE A 601 8.25 -4.12 -11.94
N VAL A 602 8.88 -5.07 -11.26
CA VAL A 602 8.54 -6.50 -11.39
C VAL A 602 7.19 -6.81 -10.77
N ILE A 603 6.86 -6.25 -9.58
CA ILE A 603 5.57 -6.50 -8.97
C ILE A 603 4.42 -5.86 -9.76
N THR A 604 4.63 -4.66 -10.32
CA THR A 604 3.62 -3.99 -11.16
C THR A 604 3.41 -4.73 -12.48
N ALA A 605 4.47 -5.27 -13.10
CA ALA A 605 4.34 -6.16 -14.26
C ALA A 605 3.54 -7.42 -13.89
N GLY A 606 3.78 -7.97 -12.70
CA GLY A 606 2.99 -9.07 -12.12
C GLY A 606 1.52 -8.68 -11.94
N GLU A 607 1.24 -7.47 -11.46
CA GLU A 607 -0.10 -6.95 -11.26
C GLU A 607 -0.88 -6.84 -12.57
N VAL A 608 -0.28 -6.28 -13.62
CA VAL A 608 -0.92 -6.17 -14.94
C VAL A 608 -1.28 -7.55 -15.49
N LEU A 609 -0.38 -8.52 -15.37
CA LEU A 609 -0.61 -9.90 -15.84
C LEU A 609 -1.60 -10.68 -14.99
N PHE A 610 -1.59 -10.49 -13.68
CA PHE A 610 -2.37 -11.30 -12.73
C PHE A 610 -3.73 -10.68 -12.43
N SER A 611 -3.74 -9.46 -11.95
CA SER A 611 -4.92 -8.80 -11.38
C SER A 611 -5.89 -8.35 -12.47
N ILE A 612 -5.40 -7.63 -13.50
CA ILE A 612 -6.23 -7.11 -14.58
C ILE A 612 -6.79 -8.28 -15.41
N THR A 613 -5.93 -9.20 -15.83
CA THR A 613 -6.34 -10.38 -16.61
C THR A 613 -7.26 -11.30 -15.81
N GLY A 614 -6.99 -11.47 -14.50
CA GLY A 614 -7.80 -12.32 -13.64
C GLY A 614 -9.22 -11.82 -13.46
N LEU A 615 -9.40 -10.52 -13.30
CA LEU A 615 -10.73 -9.92 -13.21
C LEU A 615 -11.50 -10.02 -14.54
N GLU A 616 -10.84 -9.70 -15.66
CA GLU A 616 -11.41 -9.84 -17.00
C GLU A 616 -11.85 -11.29 -17.30
N PHE A 617 -10.95 -12.24 -17.02
CA PHE A 617 -11.23 -13.66 -17.14
C PHE A 617 -12.45 -14.09 -16.30
N ALA A 618 -12.46 -13.69 -15.01
CA ALA A 618 -13.56 -14.03 -14.13
C ALA A 618 -14.91 -13.49 -14.64
N TYR A 619 -14.93 -12.26 -15.15
CA TYR A 619 -16.13 -11.69 -15.77
C TYR A 619 -16.57 -12.44 -17.04
N SER A 620 -15.64 -13.00 -17.82
CA SER A 620 -15.97 -13.79 -19.02
C SER A 620 -16.57 -15.14 -18.67
N GLN A 621 -16.24 -15.70 -17.51
CA GLN A 621 -16.73 -17.01 -17.05
C GLN A 621 -18.04 -16.94 -16.25
N ALA A 622 -18.46 -15.75 -15.82
CA ALA A 622 -19.67 -15.58 -15.01
C ALA A 622 -20.87 -15.18 -15.89
N SER A 623 -22.06 -15.69 -15.53
CA SER A 623 -23.30 -15.22 -16.13
C SER A 623 -23.56 -13.74 -15.86
N PRO A 624 -24.30 -13.02 -16.74
CA PRO A 624 -24.52 -11.57 -16.59
C PRO A 624 -25.08 -11.18 -15.22
N ASP A 625 -25.96 -12.00 -14.64
CA ASP A 625 -26.60 -11.75 -13.35
C ASP A 625 -25.68 -11.97 -12.15
N MET A 626 -24.56 -12.69 -12.32
CA MET A 626 -23.61 -13.03 -11.25
C MET A 626 -22.40 -12.07 -11.17
N LYS A 627 -22.29 -11.10 -12.06
CA LYS A 627 -21.12 -10.19 -12.12
C LYS A 627 -20.91 -9.38 -10.83
N SER A 628 -21.98 -8.97 -10.15
CA SER A 628 -21.88 -8.25 -8.88
C SER A 628 -21.38 -9.15 -7.75
N VAL A 629 -21.81 -10.42 -7.73
CA VAL A 629 -21.34 -11.42 -6.76
C VAL A 629 -19.85 -11.70 -6.98
N LEU A 630 -19.46 -11.86 -8.24
CA LEU A 630 -18.06 -12.07 -8.61
C LEU A 630 -17.17 -10.92 -8.17
N GLN A 631 -17.62 -9.68 -8.36
CA GLN A 631 -16.90 -8.49 -7.87
C GLN A 631 -16.76 -8.48 -6.34
N ALA A 632 -17.82 -8.87 -5.63
CA ALA A 632 -17.74 -9.00 -4.17
C ALA A 632 -16.73 -10.09 -3.76
N MET A 633 -16.73 -11.25 -4.43
CA MET A 633 -15.76 -12.32 -4.19
C MET A 633 -14.33 -11.86 -4.48
N TRP A 634 -14.11 -11.08 -5.53
CA TRP A 634 -12.82 -10.49 -5.86
C TRP A 634 -12.30 -9.60 -4.72
N LEU A 635 -13.12 -8.70 -4.20
CA LEU A 635 -12.76 -7.84 -3.07
C LEU A 635 -12.50 -8.64 -1.79
N MET A 636 -13.24 -9.75 -1.58
CA MET A 636 -12.99 -10.65 -0.45
C MET A 636 -11.64 -11.35 -0.52
N THR A 637 -11.03 -11.54 -1.70
CA THR A 637 -9.68 -12.10 -1.78
C THR A 637 -8.64 -11.16 -1.16
N THR A 638 -8.78 -9.85 -1.37
CA THR A 638 -7.91 -8.85 -0.72
C THR A 638 -8.14 -8.81 0.80
N PHE A 639 -9.40 -8.91 1.25
CA PHE A 639 -9.73 -9.02 2.68
C PHE A 639 -9.01 -10.20 3.34
N PHE A 640 -9.14 -11.40 2.78
CA PHE A 640 -8.48 -12.59 3.32
C PHE A 640 -6.94 -12.51 3.21
N GLY A 641 -6.40 -11.88 2.16
CA GLY A 641 -4.97 -11.62 2.03
C GLY A 641 -4.43 -10.81 3.20
N ASN A 642 -5.09 -9.70 3.51
CA ASN A 642 -4.70 -8.87 4.66
C ASN A 642 -4.91 -9.55 6.01
N ILE A 643 -5.83 -10.51 6.15
CA ILE A 643 -5.92 -11.34 7.36
C ILE A 643 -4.67 -12.24 7.50
N ILE A 644 -4.17 -12.81 6.41
CA ILE A 644 -2.92 -13.58 6.42
C ILE A 644 -1.77 -12.69 6.90
N ASP A 645 -1.67 -11.47 6.37
CA ASP A 645 -0.65 -10.51 6.79
C ASP A 645 -0.76 -10.13 8.26
N MET A 646 -1.98 -9.93 8.77
CA MET A 646 -2.21 -9.71 10.20
C MET A 646 -1.70 -10.87 11.07
N ILE A 647 -1.94 -12.09 10.64
CA ILE A 647 -1.48 -13.30 11.36
C ILE A 647 0.06 -13.37 11.34
N ILE A 648 0.69 -13.14 10.20
CA ILE A 648 2.16 -13.18 10.06
C ILE A 648 2.81 -12.09 10.90
N SER A 649 2.37 -10.83 10.73
CA SER A 649 2.90 -9.67 11.46
C SER A 649 2.65 -9.75 12.98
N GLY A 650 1.47 -10.27 13.37
CA GLY A 650 1.10 -10.39 14.79
C GLY A 650 1.72 -11.56 15.53
N SER A 651 2.06 -12.63 14.83
CA SER A 651 2.62 -13.84 15.43
C SER A 651 4.14 -13.83 15.61
N HIS A 652 4.83 -12.86 15.03
CA HIS A 652 6.30 -12.77 15.02
C HIS A 652 7.00 -14.06 14.59
N ILE A 653 6.39 -14.84 13.67
CA ILE A 653 6.92 -16.11 13.18
C ILE A 653 8.31 -15.90 12.56
N VAL A 654 8.51 -14.77 11.87
CA VAL A 654 9.78 -14.41 11.25
C VAL A 654 10.28 -13.13 11.91
N LYS A 655 11.40 -13.22 12.63
CA LYS A 655 11.97 -12.06 13.35
C LYS A 655 12.82 -11.16 12.46
N GLU A 656 13.46 -11.76 11.45
CA GLU A 656 14.38 -11.02 10.57
C GLU A 656 13.63 -10.55 9.31
N PRO A 657 13.66 -9.23 9.00
CA PRO A 657 12.93 -8.67 7.86
C PRO A 657 13.29 -9.29 6.49
N ALA A 658 14.56 -9.67 6.28
CA ALA A 658 14.97 -10.32 5.04
C ALA A 658 14.34 -11.70 4.87
N MET A 659 14.29 -12.49 5.97
CA MET A 659 13.65 -13.80 5.97
C MET A 659 12.14 -13.71 5.81
N GLU A 660 11.52 -12.63 6.27
CA GLU A 660 10.09 -12.37 6.05
C GLU A 660 9.79 -12.22 4.55
N PHE A 661 10.59 -11.49 3.80
CA PHE A 661 10.44 -11.37 2.34
C PHE A 661 10.60 -12.71 1.62
N PHE A 662 11.59 -13.50 1.99
CA PHE A 662 11.79 -14.84 1.41
C PHE A 662 10.66 -15.80 1.78
N PHE A 663 10.12 -15.70 2.98
CA PHE A 663 8.96 -16.49 3.42
C PHE A 663 7.72 -16.18 2.55
N TYR A 664 7.40 -14.89 2.33
CA TYR A 664 6.32 -14.49 1.42
C TYR A 664 6.56 -14.99 -0.01
N ALA A 665 7.78 -14.89 -0.53
CA ALA A 665 8.13 -15.38 -1.86
C ALA A 665 7.92 -16.89 -2.00
N ALA A 666 8.35 -17.68 -1.01
CA ALA A 666 8.19 -19.13 -0.98
C ALA A 666 6.71 -19.53 -0.88
N MET A 667 5.94 -18.84 -0.03
CA MET A 667 4.51 -19.04 0.13
C MET A 667 3.78 -18.82 -1.20
N LEU A 668 4.00 -17.69 -1.87
CA LEU A 668 3.35 -17.41 -3.15
C LEU A 668 3.78 -18.39 -4.24
N THR A 669 5.07 -18.74 -4.32
CA THR A 669 5.58 -19.71 -5.31
C THR A 669 4.87 -21.04 -5.16
N SER A 670 4.68 -21.51 -3.92
CA SER A 670 3.97 -22.76 -3.63
C SER A 670 2.50 -22.70 -4.07
N VAL A 671 1.83 -21.57 -3.78
CA VAL A 671 0.43 -21.35 -4.15
C VAL A 671 0.25 -21.22 -5.64
N ILE A 672 1.19 -20.57 -6.35
CA ILE A 672 1.15 -20.48 -7.83
C ILE A 672 1.37 -21.86 -8.47
N GLY A 673 2.18 -22.73 -7.86
CA GLY A 673 2.28 -24.12 -8.26
C GLY A 673 0.92 -24.84 -8.20
N ILE A 674 0.18 -24.66 -7.11
CA ILE A 674 -1.19 -25.19 -6.94
C ILE A 674 -2.14 -24.54 -7.99
N PHE A 675 -2.05 -23.23 -8.20
CA PHE A 675 -2.83 -22.54 -9.22
C PHE A 675 -2.63 -23.12 -10.62
N ILE A 676 -1.39 -23.39 -11.02
CA ILE A 676 -1.07 -23.99 -12.32
C ILE A 676 -1.78 -25.35 -12.48
N VAL A 677 -1.74 -26.19 -11.42
CA VAL A 677 -2.44 -27.49 -11.44
C VAL A 677 -3.96 -27.33 -11.58
N ILE A 678 -4.56 -26.38 -10.84
CA ILE A 678 -5.99 -26.09 -10.96
C ILE A 678 -6.31 -25.55 -12.37
N ALA A 679 -5.49 -24.63 -12.89
CA ALA A 679 -5.67 -24.02 -14.20
C ALA A 679 -5.55 -25.03 -15.37
N MET A 680 -4.70 -26.04 -15.22
CA MET A 680 -4.59 -27.13 -16.21
C MET A 680 -5.84 -28.00 -16.28
N ASN A 681 -6.59 -28.13 -15.19
CA ASN A 681 -7.81 -28.92 -15.11
C ASN A 681 -9.09 -28.08 -15.26
N TYR A 682 -8.96 -26.78 -15.50
CA TYR A 682 -10.12 -25.89 -15.62
C TYR A 682 -10.75 -25.97 -17.00
N THR A 683 -12.07 -26.23 -17.06
CA THR A 683 -12.86 -26.25 -18.29
C THR A 683 -13.52 -24.88 -18.48
N TYR A 684 -13.26 -24.20 -19.60
CA TYR A 684 -13.85 -22.91 -19.91
C TYR A 684 -15.36 -22.99 -20.10
N ALA A 685 -16.07 -21.92 -19.79
CA ALA A 685 -17.54 -21.89 -19.93
C ALA A 685 -18.00 -22.10 -21.38
N GLU A 686 -17.23 -21.62 -22.36
CA GLU A 686 -17.49 -21.83 -23.80
C GLU A 686 -17.42 -23.30 -24.18
N ASP A 687 -16.44 -24.05 -23.68
CA ASP A 687 -16.27 -25.47 -23.94
C ASP A 687 -17.42 -26.30 -23.32
N ARG A 688 -17.99 -25.87 -22.20
CA ARG A 688 -19.15 -26.51 -21.55
C ARG A 688 -20.41 -26.41 -22.39
N VAL A 689 -20.67 -25.23 -23.00
CA VAL A 689 -21.83 -25.01 -23.86
C VAL A 689 -21.76 -25.92 -25.11
N HIS A 690 -20.58 -26.05 -25.72
CA HIS A 690 -20.38 -26.94 -26.86
C HIS A 690 -20.54 -28.44 -26.52
N HIS A 691 -20.16 -28.85 -25.31
CA HIS A 691 -20.38 -30.21 -24.82
C HIS A 691 -21.87 -30.50 -24.63
N ASP A 692 -22.62 -29.57 -24.06
CA ASP A 692 -24.06 -29.71 -23.84
C ASP A 692 -24.85 -29.72 -25.19
N GLU A 693 -24.46 -28.86 -26.14
CA GLU A 693 -25.06 -28.84 -27.48
C GLU A 693 -24.77 -30.14 -28.26
N ASN A 694 -23.56 -30.69 -28.19
CA ASN A 694 -23.22 -31.94 -28.84
C ASN A 694 -23.88 -33.14 -28.12
N GLY A 695 -24.02 -33.11 -26.82
CA GLY A 695 -24.76 -34.13 -26.05
C GLY A 695 -26.27 -34.16 -26.41
N GLN A 696 -26.89 -32.99 -26.57
CA GLN A 696 -28.30 -32.91 -27.02
C GLN A 696 -28.48 -33.34 -28.47
N THR A 697 -27.53 -33.03 -29.36
CA THR A 697 -27.58 -33.49 -30.75
C THR A 697 -27.42 -35.00 -30.85
N ASP A 698 -26.61 -35.65 -30.01
CA ASP A 698 -26.49 -37.11 -30.00
C ASP A 698 -27.71 -37.81 -29.38
N LEU A 699 -28.34 -37.22 -28.34
CA LEU A 699 -29.59 -37.73 -27.77
C LEU A 699 -30.76 -37.63 -28.77
N THR A 700 -30.89 -36.50 -29.46
CA THR A 700 -31.93 -36.34 -30.52
C THR A 700 -31.67 -37.23 -31.72
N ARG A 701 -30.42 -37.52 -32.05
CA ARG A 701 -30.05 -38.45 -33.14
C ARG A 701 -30.31 -39.89 -32.77
N ASN A 702 -30.12 -40.29 -31.52
CA ASN A 702 -30.42 -41.62 -31.01
C ASN A 702 -31.94 -41.83 -30.87
N ASP A 703 -32.72 -40.83 -30.49
CA ASP A 703 -34.17 -40.91 -30.40
C ASP A 703 -34.82 -41.01 -31.81
N VAL A 704 -34.30 -40.26 -32.80
CA VAL A 704 -34.75 -40.35 -34.20
C VAL A 704 -34.33 -41.71 -34.80
N GLY A 705 -33.13 -42.24 -34.46
CA GLY A 705 -32.67 -43.58 -34.89
C GLY A 705 -33.50 -44.70 -34.30
N ASN A 706 -33.94 -44.59 -33.04
CA ASN A 706 -34.82 -45.56 -32.41
C ASN A 706 -36.28 -45.46 -32.93
N SER A 707 -36.77 -44.25 -33.22
CA SER A 707 -38.11 -44.07 -33.85
C SER A 707 -38.17 -44.66 -35.27
N LEU A 708 -37.11 -44.54 -36.06
CA LEU A 708 -37.03 -45.15 -37.40
C LEU A 708 -36.94 -46.68 -37.37
N LYS A 709 -36.24 -47.26 -36.38
CA LYS A 709 -36.18 -48.72 -36.20
C LYS A 709 -37.52 -49.34 -35.74
N THR A 710 -38.29 -48.64 -34.90
CA THR A 710 -39.62 -49.07 -34.49
C THR A 710 -40.62 -48.98 -35.63
N THR A 711 -40.50 -48.02 -36.54
CA THR A 711 -41.40 -47.89 -37.73
C THR A 711 -41.07 -48.89 -38.82
N GLU A 712 -39.84 -49.37 -38.99
CA GLU A 712 -39.47 -50.44 -39.89
C GLU A 712 -39.86 -51.83 -39.37
N MET A 713 -39.82 -52.05 -38.04
CA MET A 713 -40.26 -53.34 -37.45
C MET A 713 -41.81 -53.54 -37.47
N GLU A 714 -42.60 -52.47 -37.59
CA GLU A 714 -44.06 -52.56 -37.67
C GLU A 714 -44.57 -52.76 -39.13
N LYS A 715 -43.74 -52.54 -40.17
CA LYS A 715 -44.07 -52.79 -41.57
C LYS A 715 -43.80 -54.24 -42.03
N ASP A 716 -43.06 -55.04 -41.30
CA ASP A 716 -42.77 -56.43 -41.64
C ASP A 716 -43.71 -57.46 -40.97
N LYS A 717 -44.78 -57.04 -40.33
CA LYS A 717 -45.75 -57.90 -39.67
C LYS A 717 -47.15 -57.86 -40.33
N THR A 718 -47.25 -57.32 -41.53
CA THR A 718 -48.47 -57.45 -42.35
C THR A 718 -48.09 -57.90 -43.76
N PHE A 719 -47.73 -59.18 -43.85
CA PHE A 719 -48.05 -60.04 -45.04
C PHE A 719 -47.89 -61.50 -44.57
#